data_58d1a2908353524701520181a1a7e8f0
#
_entry.id   58d1a2908353524701520181a1a7e8f0
#
_cell.length_a   1.000
_cell.length_b   1.000
_cell.length_c   1.000
_cell.angle_alpha   90.00
_cell.angle_beta   90.00
_cell.angle_gamma   90.00
#
_symmetry.space_group_name_H-M   'P 1'
#
loop_
_entity.id
_entity.type
_entity.pdbx_description
1 polymer ?
#
loop_
_entity_poly.entity_id
_entity_poly.type
_entity_poly.pdbx_seq_one_letter_code
_entity_poly.pdbx_strand_id
1 'polypeptide(L)'
;MLGNWSFGDYFKKDAIKYSWEFMTETLGLEKDRLYVTYFEGDPAQGLEPDLESKELWKSVGVPESHILPGSKADNWWSMGDTGPCGPCSELHYDKIGGRDAAHLVNKDDPMVVELWNNVWMAYDRRADQSLTPLPAQHVDTGMGFERLVAALQDVSSNYATDIWSPYFKKIQEVTGTRPYTDKYGAEDPETIDTAYRACADHIRMLGFAIADGAVPNNEGRGYVVRRVLRRGARYARKYLNAEIGTFFSRVLPTLIDEMGQQFPELVKKQYDIKEILDEEEEAFAKTLDRGEAQFQKFAGAAEKKGLKKLSGAEVWKLYDTYGFPVDLTQLMAEERGLQIDDEEVKVAQEKAREASKSVKSAIETFPKLDVHGIAELEQQHKIARTNDADKYVKGDSKGKVQLIFDGKGFVKSTKDIAENTPISVILDKTNFYAEAGGQVADTGRLVIDESVEFKVLDVQSYGGYILHHGYIESGTLSSGDEVICEYDELRRSPIRNNHTGTHILNHALREVLGEDVNQKGSLVDDGKLRFDFSHKKGVEIPELKKIEELSNEYIRKNQKVYAEDVELEKAREIDTLRAVFGETYPNPVRVVSVGVPVKDLLENPKKPEWRNISVEFCGGTHVEQTGHIKDLVIVEESGIAKGIRRIIAFTGDAAHQVQREATELARQLDIVEALPYSPEKEKEVKEVQQALSKATISTLTKDELKKKLDKMVKAITDEQKKRQKAEAKTALDTVQKYFTENPDAKAYVGQLPISANTKALTETIKHYSTKDKERSVYLFGGGKEENAVVHGVYVGTHLASKGVTAEAWASTVSDIVGGKSGGKEPTRQGQGTKPEATDDGVKAATKWLEEKLKL
;
A
#
# COMPACT_ATOMS: atom_id res chain seq x y z
N MET A 1 -15.33 -8.28 16.51
CA MET A 1 -14.83 -9.49 17.20
C MET A 1 -14.52 -9.13 18.64
N LEU A 2 -14.92 -9.98 19.58
CA LEU A 2 -14.57 -9.86 20.99
C LEU A 2 -13.44 -10.82 21.33
N GLY A 3 -12.75 -10.60 22.44
CA GLY A 3 -11.67 -11.52 22.83
C GLY A 3 -10.93 -11.07 24.08
N ASN A 4 -10.01 -11.93 24.51
CA ASN A 4 -9.05 -11.68 25.57
C ASN A 4 -7.68 -12.20 25.14
N TRP A 5 -6.64 -11.52 25.55
CA TRP A 5 -5.27 -11.82 25.14
C TRP A 5 -4.36 -11.90 26.36
N SER A 6 -3.39 -12.83 26.30
CA SER A 6 -2.36 -12.95 27.32
C SER A 6 -0.99 -13.06 26.66
N PHE A 7 -0.07 -12.21 27.05
CA PHE A 7 1.28 -12.13 26.50
C PHE A 7 2.29 -12.59 27.55
N GLY A 8 2.48 -13.93 27.63
CA GLY A 8 3.42 -14.54 28.58
C GLY A 8 2.95 -14.51 30.03
N ASP A 9 1.65 -14.36 30.29
CA ASP A 9 1.04 -14.40 31.61
C ASP A 9 0.24 -15.68 31.79
N TYR A 10 -1.10 -15.65 31.80
CA TYR A 10 -1.91 -16.88 31.85
C TYR A 10 -1.91 -17.64 30.52
N PHE A 11 -2.16 -18.93 30.58
CA PHE A 11 -2.22 -19.80 29.41
C PHE A 11 -3.49 -20.67 29.43
N LYS A 12 -3.48 -21.89 28.87
CA LYS A 12 -4.65 -22.75 28.65
C LYS A 12 -5.56 -22.90 29.86
N LYS A 13 -5.00 -23.16 31.05
CA LYS A 13 -5.77 -23.46 32.27
C LYS A 13 -6.73 -22.34 32.64
N ASP A 14 -6.20 -21.12 32.71
CA ASP A 14 -6.99 -19.96 33.11
C ASP A 14 -7.88 -19.48 31.95
N ALA A 15 -7.39 -19.52 30.71
CA ALA A 15 -8.18 -19.15 29.53
C ALA A 15 -9.42 -20.05 29.36
N ILE A 16 -9.25 -21.37 29.50
CA ILE A 16 -10.37 -22.34 29.45
C ILE A 16 -11.37 -22.09 30.59
N LYS A 17 -10.86 -21.87 31.81
CA LYS A 17 -11.69 -21.55 32.95
C LYS A 17 -12.51 -20.27 32.72
N TYR A 18 -11.85 -19.17 32.28
CA TYR A 18 -12.52 -17.89 31.98
C TYR A 18 -13.57 -18.05 30.89
N SER A 19 -13.25 -18.79 29.83
CA SER A 19 -14.18 -19.01 28.72
C SER A 19 -15.43 -19.76 29.19
N TRP A 20 -15.26 -20.82 29.98
CA TRP A 20 -16.36 -21.61 30.49
C TRP A 20 -17.22 -20.84 31.48
N GLU A 21 -16.62 -20.18 32.47
CA GLU A 21 -17.33 -19.34 33.46
C GLU A 21 -18.09 -18.20 32.76
N PHE A 22 -17.46 -17.54 31.77
CA PHE A 22 -18.11 -16.46 31.03
C PHE A 22 -19.37 -16.96 30.30
N MET A 23 -19.25 -18.04 29.54
CA MET A 23 -20.38 -18.58 28.78
C MET A 23 -21.50 -19.11 29.67
N THR A 24 -21.19 -19.85 30.74
CA THR A 24 -22.17 -20.60 31.50
C THR A 24 -22.70 -19.87 32.74
N GLU A 25 -21.86 -19.05 33.39
CA GLU A 25 -22.23 -18.36 34.63
C GLU A 25 -22.59 -16.90 34.42
N THR A 26 -21.76 -16.20 33.59
CA THR A 26 -22.00 -14.78 33.33
C THR A 26 -23.11 -14.57 32.29
N LEU A 27 -23.04 -15.30 31.16
CA LEU A 27 -24.05 -15.21 30.11
C LEU A 27 -25.23 -16.16 30.26
N GLY A 28 -25.09 -17.19 31.10
CA GLY A 28 -26.16 -18.13 31.39
C GLY A 28 -26.54 -19.09 30.28
N LEU A 29 -25.60 -19.36 29.34
CA LEU A 29 -25.85 -20.33 28.29
C LEU A 29 -25.93 -21.75 28.86
N GLU A 30 -26.89 -22.56 28.36
CA GLU A 30 -27.13 -23.93 28.80
C GLU A 30 -25.93 -24.83 28.51
N LYS A 31 -25.38 -25.48 29.55
CA LYS A 31 -24.14 -26.30 29.45
C LYS A 31 -24.26 -27.47 28.48
N ASP A 32 -25.44 -28.07 28.39
CA ASP A 32 -25.74 -29.20 27.49
C ASP A 32 -25.87 -28.83 26.02
N ARG A 33 -25.87 -27.54 25.70
CA ARG A 33 -25.86 -27.00 24.32
C ARG A 33 -24.45 -26.60 23.88
N LEU A 34 -23.47 -26.64 24.80
CA LEU A 34 -22.07 -26.25 24.49
C LEU A 34 -21.21 -27.46 24.18
N TYR A 35 -20.47 -27.37 23.11
CA TYR A 35 -19.46 -28.33 22.65
C TYR A 35 -18.11 -27.63 22.55
N VAL A 36 -17.04 -28.35 22.88
CA VAL A 36 -15.70 -27.82 22.78
C VAL A 36 -14.83 -28.73 21.91
N THR A 37 -13.85 -28.15 21.24
CA THR A 37 -12.90 -28.91 20.44
C THR A 37 -11.50 -28.87 21.05
N TYR A 38 -10.65 -29.79 20.67
CA TYR A 38 -9.22 -29.77 20.93
C TYR A 38 -8.46 -30.27 19.69
N PHE A 39 -7.27 -29.76 19.47
CA PHE A 39 -6.44 -30.18 18.33
C PHE A 39 -6.07 -31.67 18.41
N GLU A 40 -6.41 -32.45 17.40
CA GLU A 40 -6.17 -33.91 17.36
C GLU A 40 -4.72 -34.31 17.00
N GLY A 41 -3.86 -33.31 16.68
CA GLY A 41 -2.49 -33.53 16.22
C GLY A 41 -2.37 -33.53 14.69
N ASP A 42 -1.12 -33.52 14.23
CA ASP A 42 -0.74 -33.70 12.82
C ASP A 42 0.54 -34.53 12.74
N PRO A 43 0.42 -35.85 12.67
CA PRO A 43 1.59 -36.77 12.64
C PRO A 43 2.52 -36.50 11.44
N ALA A 44 1.97 -35.97 10.33
CA ALA A 44 2.74 -35.64 9.13
C ALA A 44 3.73 -34.48 9.36
N GLN A 45 3.44 -33.61 10.32
CA GLN A 45 4.30 -32.51 10.75
C GLN A 45 4.93 -32.75 12.15
N GLY A 46 4.75 -33.91 12.73
CA GLY A 46 5.28 -34.24 14.07
C GLY A 46 4.58 -33.48 15.19
N LEU A 47 3.31 -33.08 15.01
CA LEU A 47 2.54 -32.37 16.03
C LEU A 47 1.66 -33.36 16.81
N GLU A 48 1.85 -33.34 18.11
CA GLU A 48 1.09 -34.19 19.03
C GLU A 48 -0.31 -33.64 19.28
N PRO A 49 -1.31 -34.48 19.64
CA PRO A 49 -2.62 -34.06 20.08
C PRO A 49 -2.56 -33.19 21.35
N ASP A 50 -3.38 -32.15 21.42
CA ASP A 50 -3.49 -31.27 22.60
C ASP A 50 -4.37 -31.91 23.69
N LEU A 51 -3.90 -32.99 24.27
CA LEU A 51 -4.58 -33.69 25.35
C LEU A 51 -4.67 -32.87 26.64
N GLU A 52 -3.78 -31.91 26.84
CA GLU A 52 -3.85 -30.96 27.94
C GLU A 52 -5.15 -30.12 27.89
N SER A 53 -5.50 -29.55 26.76
CA SER A 53 -6.77 -28.84 26.60
C SER A 53 -7.97 -29.74 26.84
N LYS A 54 -7.94 -30.98 26.36
CA LYS A 54 -8.98 -31.99 26.62
C LYS A 54 -9.22 -32.20 28.13
N GLU A 55 -8.16 -32.42 28.89
CA GLU A 55 -8.26 -32.65 30.33
C GLU A 55 -8.67 -31.36 31.08
N LEU A 56 -8.21 -30.19 30.64
CA LEU A 56 -8.63 -28.92 31.22
C LEU A 56 -10.12 -28.68 31.03
N TRP A 57 -10.69 -28.97 29.85
CA TRP A 57 -12.13 -28.90 29.64
C TRP A 57 -12.95 -29.82 30.55
N LYS A 58 -12.47 -31.06 30.76
CA LYS A 58 -13.07 -31.97 31.74
C LYS A 58 -13.05 -31.37 33.15
N SER A 59 -11.93 -30.74 33.52
CA SER A 59 -11.73 -30.19 34.86
C SER A 59 -12.67 -29.04 35.19
N VAL A 60 -13.17 -28.29 34.19
CA VAL A 60 -14.18 -27.25 34.38
C VAL A 60 -15.60 -27.74 34.22
N GLY A 61 -15.81 -29.07 34.03
CA GLY A 61 -17.12 -29.71 34.06
C GLY A 61 -17.78 -29.94 32.70
N VAL A 62 -17.03 -29.87 31.59
CA VAL A 62 -17.55 -30.28 30.29
C VAL A 62 -17.66 -31.79 30.20
N PRO A 63 -18.82 -32.37 29.83
CA PRO A 63 -18.96 -33.81 29.63
C PRO A 63 -18.01 -34.32 28.53
N GLU A 64 -17.41 -35.51 28.69
CA GLU A 64 -16.47 -36.05 27.71
C GLU A 64 -17.09 -36.21 26.31
N SER A 65 -18.39 -36.50 26.21
CA SER A 65 -19.12 -36.56 24.95
C SER A 65 -19.24 -35.21 24.22
N HIS A 66 -18.96 -34.10 24.91
CA HIS A 66 -18.99 -32.75 24.37
C HIS A 66 -17.59 -32.18 24.08
N ILE A 67 -16.52 -33.00 24.28
CA ILE A 67 -15.11 -32.60 24.01
C ILE A 67 -14.64 -33.40 22.80
N LEU A 68 -14.55 -32.72 21.66
CA LEU A 68 -14.35 -33.36 20.37
C LEU A 68 -12.97 -33.09 19.80
N PRO A 69 -12.33 -34.10 19.13
CA PRO A 69 -11.11 -33.86 18.42
C PRO A 69 -11.40 -33.01 17.16
N GLY A 70 -10.53 -32.08 16.83
CA GLY A 70 -10.60 -31.27 15.61
C GLY A 70 -9.31 -31.33 14.81
N SER A 71 -9.47 -31.32 13.49
CA SER A 71 -8.38 -31.39 12.54
C SER A 71 -7.52 -30.14 12.55
N LYS A 72 -6.36 -30.19 11.88
CA LYS A 72 -5.55 -29.01 11.66
C LYS A 72 -6.25 -27.91 10.88
N ALA A 73 -7.20 -28.25 10.02
CA ALA A 73 -7.97 -27.27 9.28
C ALA A 73 -8.85 -26.40 10.19
N ASP A 74 -9.36 -27.01 11.27
CA ASP A 74 -10.27 -26.34 12.20
C ASP A 74 -9.54 -25.86 13.48
N ASN A 75 -8.63 -26.67 14.03
CA ASN A 75 -8.02 -26.45 15.35
C ASN A 75 -6.53 -26.08 15.32
N TRP A 76 -6.06 -25.46 14.24
CA TRP A 76 -4.73 -24.85 14.15
C TRP A 76 -4.81 -23.43 13.56
N TRP A 77 -4.35 -22.46 14.30
CA TRP A 77 -4.36 -21.07 13.86
C TRP A 77 -2.94 -20.56 13.60
N SER A 78 -2.83 -19.65 12.61
CA SER A 78 -1.58 -19.00 12.25
C SER A 78 -1.82 -17.55 11.84
N MET A 79 -0.93 -16.67 12.26
CA MET A 79 -0.98 -15.24 11.98
C MET A 79 -0.59 -14.89 10.52
N GLY A 80 -0.75 -15.79 9.59
CA GLY A 80 -0.36 -15.64 8.19
C GLY A 80 0.62 -16.71 7.76
N ASP A 81 1.37 -16.45 6.68
CA ASP A 81 2.33 -17.42 6.14
C ASP A 81 3.53 -17.65 7.07
N THR A 82 3.89 -16.65 7.86
CA THR A 82 4.96 -16.68 8.88
C THR A 82 4.50 -15.94 10.13
N GLY A 83 5.03 -16.31 11.29
CA GLY A 83 4.77 -15.67 12.57
C GLY A 83 4.14 -16.58 13.60
N PRO A 84 3.62 -16.01 14.71
CA PRO A 84 3.05 -16.79 15.80
C PRO A 84 1.92 -17.71 15.35
N CYS A 85 1.91 -18.94 15.86
CA CYS A 85 0.91 -19.95 15.54
C CYS A 85 0.80 -20.98 16.67
N GLY A 86 -0.23 -21.79 16.59
CA GLY A 86 -0.42 -22.86 17.54
C GLY A 86 -1.78 -23.55 17.42
N PRO A 87 -1.97 -24.63 18.22
CA PRO A 87 -3.26 -25.29 18.28
C PRO A 87 -4.32 -24.36 18.87
N CYS A 88 -5.57 -24.59 18.53
CA CYS A 88 -6.69 -23.84 19.12
C CYS A 88 -7.79 -24.79 19.61
N SER A 89 -8.67 -24.21 20.40
CA SER A 89 -9.82 -24.87 20.99
C SER A 89 -11.05 -23.96 20.85
N GLU A 90 -12.07 -24.50 20.23
CA GLU A 90 -13.29 -23.76 19.90
C GLU A 90 -14.44 -24.11 20.84
N LEU A 91 -15.31 -23.15 21.11
CA LEU A 91 -16.58 -23.37 21.80
C LEU A 91 -17.72 -23.21 20.78
N HIS A 92 -18.50 -24.25 20.60
CA HIS A 92 -19.67 -24.31 19.72
C HIS A 92 -20.94 -24.37 20.54
N TYR A 93 -22.00 -23.78 19.96
CA TYR A 93 -23.32 -23.73 20.63
C TYR A 93 -24.40 -24.30 19.68
N ASP A 94 -25.13 -25.30 20.18
CA ASP A 94 -26.32 -25.79 19.49
C ASP A 94 -27.52 -24.91 19.80
N LYS A 95 -27.97 -24.16 18.77
CA LYS A 95 -29.14 -23.27 18.90
C LYS A 95 -30.46 -23.98 19.13
N ILE A 96 -30.57 -25.28 18.86
CA ILE A 96 -31.78 -26.06 19.01
C ILE A 96 -31.87 -26.60 20.44
N GLY A 97 -30.83 -27.23 20.96
CA GLY A 97 -30.85 -27.90 22.25
C GLY A 97 -31.69 -29.17 22.32
N GLY A 98 -31.58 -29.87 23.45
CA GLY A 98 -32.35 -31.08 23.70
C GLY A 98 -32.02 -32.28 22.82
N ARG A 99 -30.86 -32.26 22.17
CA ARG A 99 -30.34 -33.29 21.25
C ARG A 99 -28.82 -33.49 21.39
N ASP A 100 -28.32 -34.61 20.89
CA ASP A 100 -26.88 -34.76 20.70
C ASP A 100 -26.47 -34.14 19.35
N ALA A 101 -25.74 -33.03 19.42
CA ALA A 101 -25.26 -32.32 18.24
C ALA A 101 -23.75 -32.44 18.00
N ALA A 102 -23.05 -33.36 18.73
CA ALA A 102 -21.61 -33.56 18.60
C ALA A 102 -21.16 -33.82 17.15
N HIS A 103 -21.95 -34.57 16.40
CA HIS A 103 -21.64 -34.93 14.99
C HIS A 103 -21.81 -33.75 14.00
N LEU A 104 -22.38 -32.63 14.43
CA LEU A 104 -22.61 -31.41 13.61
C LEU A 104 -21.53 -30.34 13.84
N VAL A 105 -20.66 -30.48 14.84
CA VAL A 105 -19.57 -29.55 15.12
C VAL A 105 -18.59 -29.57 13.96
N ASN A 106 -18.22 -28.39 13.45
CA ASN A 106 -17.37 -28.18 12.28
C ASN A 106 -17.86 -28.93 11.00
N LYS A 107 -19.19 -28.95 10.81
CA LYS A 107 -19.85 -29.53 9.63
C LYS A 107 -20.68 -28.52 8.83
N ASP A 108 -20.40 -27.20 9.01
CA ASP A 108 -21.16 -26.12 8.37
C ASP A 108 -22.67 -26.13 8.67
N ASP A 109 -23.09 -26.76 9.79
CA ASP A 109 -24.47 -26.74 10.21
C ASP A 109 -24.87 -25.35 10.76
N PRO A 110 -25.89 -24.68 10.19
CA PRO A 110 -26.26 -23.32 10.60
C PRO A 110 -26.81 -23.24 12.03
N MET A 111 -27.19 -24.38 12.62
CA MET A 111 -27.73 -24.45 14.00
C MET A 111 -26.68 -24.84 15.04
N VAL A 112 -25.47 -25.28 14.64
CA VAL A 112 -24.35 -25.56 15.53
C VAL A 112 -23.18 -24.64 15.18
N VAL A 113 -23.09 -23.51 15.87
CA VAL A 113 -22.20 -22.42 15.49
C VAL A 113 -21.04 -22.28 16.47
N GLU A 114 -19.85 -22.05 15.94
CA GLU A 114 -18.70 -21.61 16.72
C GLU A 114 -18.98 -20.22 17.28
N LEU A 115 -18.88 -20.06 18.61
CA LEU A 115 -19.00 -18.78 19.30
C LEU A 115 -17.62 -18.18 19.58
N TRP A 116 -16.67 -18.99 20.03
CA TRP A 116 -15.38 -18.53 20.54
C TRP A 116 -14.25 -19.48 20.14
N ASN A 117 -13.18 -18.94 19.61
CA ASN A 117 -11.95 -19.69 19.34
C ASN A 117 -10.85 -19.23 20.31
N ASN A 118 -10.26 -20.15 21.05
CA ASN A 118 -9.14 -19.91 21.95
C ASN A 118 -7.86 -20.47 21.31
N VAL A 119 -6.94 -19.60 20.97
CA VAL A 119 -5.67 -19.96 20.32
C VAL A 119 -4.54 -20.01 21.33
N TRP A 120 -3.82 -21.11 21.33
CA TRP A 120 -2.63 -21.33 22.16
C TRP A 120 -1.38 -21.07 21.35
N MET A 121 -0.94 -19.81 21.29
CA MET A 121 0.25 -19.42 20.55
C MET A 121 1.51 -19.91 21.27
N ALA A 122 2.02 -21.06 20.83
CA ALA A 122 3.18 -21.73 21.39
C ALA A 122 4.37 -21.77 20.41
N TYR A 123 4.16 -21.50 19.12
CA TYR A 123 5.16 -21.64 18.08
C TYR A 123 5.27 -20.39 17.23
N ASP A 124 6.42 -20.22 16.59
CA ASP A 124 6.69 -19.30 15.51
C ASP A 124 6.92 -20.07 14.21
N ARG A 125 6.12 -19.77 13.17
CA ARG A 125 6.29 -20.35 11.84
C ARG A 125 7.27 -19.50 11.04
N ARG A 126 8.35 -20.12 10.62
CA ARG A 126 9.41 -19.48 9.82
C ARG A 126 9.10 -19.52 8.32
N ALA A 127 9.91 -18.81 7.52
CA ALA A 127 9.76 -18.74 6.07
C ALA A 127 9.93 -20.12 5.38
N ASP A 128 10.68 -21.02 5.96
CA ASP A 128 10.85 -22.42 5.51
C ASP A 128 9.73 -23.36 5.99
N GLN A 129 8.67 -22.79 6.59
CA GLN A 129 7.52 -23.49 7.20
C GLN A 129 7.85 -24.31 8.44
N SER A 130 9.07 -24.29 8.95
CA SER A 130 9.43 -24.92 10.22
C SER A 130 8.77 -24.20 11.40
N LEU A 131 8.45 -24.97 12.45
CA LEU A 131 7.87 -24.47 13.69
C LEU A 131 8.94 -24.43 14.77
N THR A 132 9.12 -23.27 15.38
CA THR A 132 10.04 -23.09 16.52
C THR A 132 9.22 -22.69 17.75
N PRO A 133 9.42 -23.29 18.92
CA PRO A 133 8.76 -22.86 20.15
C PRO A 133 9.03 -21.39 20.44
N LEU A 134 7.96 -20.65 20.81
CA LEU A 134 8.11 -19.27 21.27
C LEU A 134 8.81 -19.23 22.64
N PRO A 135 9.56 -18.16 22.96
CA PRO A 135 10.20 -17.98 24.27
C PRO A 135 9.21 -17.90 25.43
N ALA A 136 8.00 -17.44 25.17
CA ALA A 136 6.87 -17.42 26.09
C ALA A 136 5.60 -17.84 25.35
N GLN A 137 4.67 -18.43 26.07
CA GLN A 137 3.37 -18.84 25.54
C GLN A 137 2.36 -17.70 25.66
N HIS A 138 1.52 -17.56 24.66
CA HIS A 138 0.52 -16.49 24.58
C HIS A 138 -0.87 -17.05 24.30
N VAL A 139 -1.89 -16.33 24.74
CA VAL A 139 -3.28 -16.63 24.41
C VAL A 139 -3.78 -15.54 23.47
N ASP A 140 -4.34 -15.96 22.35
CA ASP A 140 -5.14 -15.13 21.46
C ASP A 140 -6.53 -15.72 21.38
N THR A 141 -7.56 -14.91 21.45
CA THR A 141 -8.92 -15.42 21.33
C THR A 141 -9.76 -14.58 20.38
N GLY A 142 -10.73 -15.22 19.74
CA GLY A 142 -11.67 -14.55 18.88
C GLY A 142 -13.08 -15.05 19.11
N MET A 143 -13.98 -14.15 19.52
CA MET A 143 -15.39 -14.46 19.71
C MET A 143 -16.26 -13.62 18.78
N GLY A 144 -17.17 -14.26 18.08
CA GLY A 144 -18.09 -13.60 17.17
C GLY A 144 -19.15 -12.82 17.94
N PHE A 145 -19.11 -11.47 17.90
CA PHE A 145 -20.09 -10.63 18.60
C PHE A 145 -21.53 -10.95 18.18
N GLU A 146 -21.80 -11.00 16.88
CA GLU A 146 -23.14 -11.28 16.34
C GLU A 146 -23.58 -12.70 16.61
N ARG A 147 -22.68 -13.68 16.57
CA ARG A 147 -22.98 -15.07 16.91
C ARG A 147 -23.40 -15.21 18.38
N LEU A 148 -22.65 -14.53 19.25
CA LEU A 148 -22.95 -14.51 20.68
C LEU A 148 -24.29 -13.84 20.97
N VAL A 149 -24.56 -12.66 20.38
CA VAL A 149 -25.84 -11.95 20.55
C VAL A 149 -27.01 -12.78 20.01
N ALA A 150 -26.84 -13.46 18.88
CA ALA A 150 -27.85 -14.36 18.33
C ALA A 150 -28.17 -15.53 19.28
N ALA A 151 -27.14 -16.12 19.91
CA ALA A 151 -27.34 -17.16 20.92
C ALA A 151 -28.07 -16.63 22.17
N LEU A 152 -27.73 -15.44 22.65
CA LEU A 152 -28.35 -14.80 23.82
C LEU A 152 -29.79 -14.33 23.56
N GLN A 153 -30.12 -13.91 22.35
CA GLN A 153 -31.45 -13.50 21.95
C GLN A 153 -32.32 -14.67 21.47
N ASP A 154 -31.77 -15.89 21.46
CA ASP A 154 -32.41 -17.12 21.00
C ASP A 154 -33.02 -16.98 19.59
N VAL A 155 -32.27 -16.42 18.66
CA VAL A 155 -32.70 -16.22 17.27
C VAL A 155 -31.92 -17.15 16.29
N SER A 156 -32.57 -17.45 15.17
CA SER A 156 -32.07 -18.40 14.18
C SER A 156 -30.83 -17.92 13.45
N SER A 157 -30.71 -16.62 13.25
CA SER A 157 -29.63 -16.04 12.47
C SER A 157 -28.97 -14.83 13.17
N ASN A 158 -27.70 -14.57 12.82
CA ASN A 158 -27.00 -13.37 13.27
C ASN A 158 -27.71 -12.08 12.83
N TYR A 159 -28.40 -12.12 11.70
CA TYR A 159 -29.14 -10.98 11.14
C TYR A 159 -30.54 -10.79 11.70
N ALA A 160 -31.06 -11.76 12.48
CA ALA A 160 -32.33 -11.64 13.18
C ALA A 160 -32.21 -10.90 14.51
N THR A 161 -30.99 -10.47 14.86
CA THR A 161 -30.70 -9.73 16.10
C THR A 161 -31.09 -8.24 16.00
N ASP A 162 -31.19 -7.59 17.15
CA ASP A 162 -31.42 -6.14 17.25
C ASP A 162 -30.25 -5.30 16.73
N ILE A 163 -29.05 -5.88 16.56
CA ILE A 163 -27.89 -5.22 15.91
C ILE A 163 -28.24 -4.75 14.50
N TRP A 164 -28.97 -5.56 13.74
CA TRP A 164 -29.22 -5.33 12.32
C TRP A 164 -30.55 -4.69 12.00
N SER A 165 -31.53 -4.86 12.89
CA SER A 165 -32.89 -4.38 12.65
C SER A 165 -32.99 -2.86 12.36
N PRO A 166 -32.19 -1.96 13.00
CA PRO A 166 -32.17 -0.55 12.66
C PRO A 166 -31.70 -0.28 11.22
N TYR A 167 -30.68 -1.01 10.77
CA TYR A 167 -30.17 -0.89 9.39
C TYR A 167 -31.22 -1.36 8.37
N PHE A 168 -31.88 -2.50 8.61
CA PHE A 168 -32.89 -3.01 7.70
C PHE A 168 -34.08 -2.04 7.60
N LYS A 169 -34.51 -1.47 8.71
CA LYS A 169 -35.54 -0.45 8.73
C LYS A 169 -35.12 0.78 7.94
N LYS A 170 -33.88 1.24 8.11
CA LYS A 170 -33.35 2.39 7.38
C LYS A 170 -33.22 2.12 5.89
N ILE A 171 -32.74 0.96 5.51
CA ILE A 171 -32.67 0.52 4.11
C ILE A 171 -34.06 0.49 3.50
N GLN A 172 -35.05 -0.04 4.19
CA GLN A 172 -36.46 -0.02 3.75
C GLN A 172 -36.96 1.41 3.55
N GLU A 173 -36.73 2.31 4.49
CA GLU A 173 -37.12 3.73 4.38
C GLU A 173 -36.47 4.41 3.15
N VAL A 174 -35.21 4.12 2.89
CA VAL A 174 -34.44 4.71 1.79
C VAL A 174 -34.89 4.17 0.43
N THR A 175 -35.25 2.89 0.33
CA THR A 175 -35.51 2.19 -0.94
C THR A 175 -37.00 1.99 -1.23
N GLY A 176 -37.85 2.02 -0.23
CA GLY A 176 -39.26 1.66 -0.37
C GLY A 176 -39.51 0.17 -0.61
N THR A 177 -38.50 -0.67 -0.51
CA THR A 177 -38.63 -2.13 -0.72
C THR A 177 -39.44 -2.79 0.43
N ARG A 178 -39.94 -3.99 0.20
CA ARG A 178 -40.61 -4.77 1.26
C ARG A 178 -39.74 -4.94 2.50
N PRO A 179 -40.31 -5.15 3.69
CA PRO A 179 -39.52 -5.42 4.89
C PRO A 179 -38.65 -6.66 4.73
N TYR A 180 -37.52 -6.68 5.47
CA TYR A 180 -36.67 -7.85 5.66
C TYR A 180 -37.47 -9.00 6.34
N THR A 181 -37.27 -10.23 5.85
CA THR A 181 -38.07 -11.40 6.33
C THR A 181 -37.23 -12.61 6.77
N ASP A 182 -35.92 -12.44 6.91
CA ASP A 182 -34.92 -13.44 7.36
C ASP A 182 -34.91 -14.73 6.52
N LYS A 183 -35.06 -14.61 5.20
CA LYS A 183 -35.03 -15.74 4.27
C LYS A 183 -33.64 -15.90 3.64
N TYR A 184 -33.28 -17.16 3.32
CA TYR A 184 -31.99 -17.57 2.81
C TYR A 184 -32.10 -18.50 1.60
N GLY A 185 -31.09 -18.43 0.71
CA GLY A 185 -30.93 -19.36 -0.40
C GLY A 185 -32.20 -19.50 -1.24
N ALA A 186 -32.73 -20.70 -1.35
CA ALA A 186 -33.93 -20.98 -2.16
C ALA A 186 -35.21 -20.32 -1.63
N GLU A 187 -35.25 -19.90 -0.37
CA GLU A 187 -36.40 -19.19 0.23
C GLU A 187 -36.38 -17.68 -0.05
N ASP A 188 -35.25 -17.14 -0.57
CA ASP A 188 -35.08 -15.76 -1.00
C ASP A 188 -34.84 -15.71 -2.54
N PRO A 189 -35.82 -16.14 -3.36
CA PRO A 189 -35.65 -16.28 -4.81
C PRO A 189 -35.43 -14.93 -5.52
N GLU A 190 -35.88 -13.84 -4.93
CA GLU A 190 -35.70 -12.48 -5.43
C GLU A 190 -34.40 -11.83 -4.90
N THR A 191 -33.61 -12.51 -4.05
CA THR A 191 -32.35 -12.04 -3.45
C THR A 191 -32.52 -10.74 -2.64
N ILE A 192 -33.72 -10.39 -2.24
CA ILE A 192 -34.02 -9.15 -1.52
C ILE A 192 -33.46 -9.20 -0.10
N ASP A 193 -33.69 -10.28 0.64
CA ASP A 193 -33.17 -10.40 2.01
C ASP A 193 -31.65 -10.51 2.03
N THR A 194 -31.07 -11.17 1.03
CA THR A 194 -29.61 -11.21 0.82
C THR A 194 -29.06 -9.80 0.57
N ALA A 195 -29.75 -8.98 -0.23
CA ALA A 195 -29.34 -7.60 -0.49
C ALA A 195 -29.43 -6.71 0.77
N TYR A 196 -30.43 -6.89 1.60
CA TYR A 196 -30.53 -6.22 2.91
C TYR A 196 -29.31 -6.53 3.77
N ARG A 197 -28.96 -7.83 3.90
CA ARG A 197 -27.79 -8.27 4.68
C ARG A 197 -26.50 -7.69 4.13
N ALA A 198 -26.30 -7.80 2.83
CA ALA A 198 -25.09 -7.27 2.17
C ALA A 198 -24.94 -5.74 2.39
N CYS A 199 -26.00 -4.97 2.19
CA CYS A 199 -25.96 -3.52 2.36
C CYS A 199 -25.73 -3.10 3.81
N ALA A 200 -26.36 -3.76 4.78
CA ALA A 200 -26.20 -3.47 6.22
C ALA A 200 -24.78 -3.81 6.70
N ASP A 201 -24.26 -4.95 6.34
CA ASP A 201 -22.90 -5.38 6.66
C ASP A 201 -21.86 -4.45 6.02
N HIS A 202 -22.07 -4.10 4.75
CA HIS A 202 -21.13 -3.29 3.99
C HIS A 202 -21.04 -1.85 4.51
N ILE A 203 -22.18 -1.18 4.85
CA ILE A 203 -22.12 0.18 5.43
C ILE A 203 -21.34 0.18 6.75
N ARG A 204 -21.50 -0.85 7.58
CA ARG A 204 -20.74 -0.97 8.83
C ARG A 204 -19.25 -1.12 8.55
N MET A 205 -18.86 -2.06 7.68
CA MET A 205 -17.47 -2.25 7.28
C MET A 205 -16.87 -0.98 6.68
N LEU A 206 -17.59 -0.33 5.76
CA LEU A 206 -17.13 0.88 5.09
C LEU A 206 -16.96 2.05 6.07
N GLY A 207 -17.91 2.26 6.97
CA GLY A 207 -17.84 3.32 7.97
C GLY A 207 -16.60 3.20 8.86
N PHE A 208 -16.34 2.02 9.40
CA PHE A 208 -15.15 1.77 10.23
C PHE A 208 -13.85 1.85 9.42
N ALA A 209 -13.77 1.20 8.27
CA ALA A 209 -12.57 1.20 7.45
C ALA A 209 -12.19 2.62 7.01
N ILE A 210 -13.15 3.44 6.61
CA ILE A 210 -12.91 4.83 6.21
C ILE A 210 -12.55 5.68 7.44
N ALA A 211 -13.21 5.48 8.58
CA ALA A 211 -12.84 6.15 9.83
C ALA A 211 -11.39 5.88 10.23
N ASP A 212 -10.89 4.66 9.97
CA ASP A 212 -9.51 4.25 10.22
C ASP A 212 -8.54 4.69 9.09
N GLY A 213 -9.02 5.41 8.07
CA GLY A 213 -8.22 6.01 7.01
C GLY A 213 -8.05 5.15 5.75
N ALA A 214 -8.85 4.09 5.59
CA ALA A 214 -8.87 3.32 4.35
C ALA A 214 -9.77 4.01 3.31
N VAL A 215 -9.17 4.66 2.33
CA VAL A 215 -9.87 5.35 1.24
C VAL A 215 -9.99 4.43 0.02
N PRO A 216 -11.13 4.42 -0.72
CA PRO A 216 -11.28 3.66 -1.95
C PRO A 216 -10.15 3.94 -2.95
N ASN A 217 -9.48 2.89 -3.44
CA ASN A 217 -8.33 3.00 -4.35
C ASN A 217 -8.30 1.78 -5.30
N ASN A 218 -7.45 1.83 -6.32
CA ASN A 218 -7.24 0.72 -7.27
C ASN A 218 -6.29 -0.36 -6.74
N GLU A 219 -5.55 -0.12 -5.67
CA GLU A 219 -4.54 -1.02 -5.13
C GLU A 219 -4.64 -1.17 -3.60
N GLY A 220 -4.07 -2.27 -3.09
CA GLY A 220 -3.93 -2.50 -1.66
C GLY A 220 -5.24 -2.50 -0.87
N ARG A 221 -5.21 -1.94 0.34
CA ARG A 221 -6.37 -1.92 1.26
C ARG A 221 -7.54 -1.09 0.71
N GLY A 222 -7.25 0.00 0.01
CA GLY A 222 -8.27 0.85 -0.60
C GLY A 222 -9.05 0.14 -1.70
N TYR A 223 -8.44 -0.79 -2.42
CA TYR A 223 -9.14 -1.65 -3.38
C TYR A 223 -10.23 -2.50 -2.70
N VAL A 224 -9.96 -3.04 -1.52
CA VAL A 224 -10.97 -3.82 -0.77
C VAL A 224 -12.16 -2.95 -0.39
N VAL A 225 -11.91 -1.72 0.10
CA VAL A 225 -12.99 -0.76 0.43
C VAL A 225 -13.82 -0.43 -0.81
N ARG A 226 -13.17 -0.11 -1.92
CA ARG A 226 -13.82 0.16 -3.22
C ARG A 226 -14.69 -1.02 -3.67
N ARG A 227 -14.16 -2.23 -3.60
CA ARG A 227 -14.85 -3.47 -3.99
C ARG A 227 -16.11 -3.69 -3.16
N VAL A 228 -16.01 -3.56 -1.84
CA VAL A 228 -17.16 -3.74 -0.91
C VAL A 228 -18.25 -2.70 -1.20
N LEU A 229 -17.86 -1.43 -1.38
CA LEU A 229 -18.81 -0.36 -1.71
C LEU A 229 -19.55 -0.65 -3.02
N ARG A 230 -18.82 -0.96 -4.10
CA ARG A 230 -19.42 -1.23 -5.43
C ARG A 230 -20.31 -2.45 -5.43
N ARG A 231 -19.92 -3.50 -4.71
CA ARG A 231 -20.75 -4.68 -4.51
C ARG A 231 -22.05 -4.34 -3.84
N GLY A 232 -22.01 -3.60 -2.74
CA GLY A 232 -23.20 -3.19 -2.01
C GLY A 232 -24.10 -2.25 -2.80
N ALA A 233 -23.54 -1.26 -3.51
CA ALA A 233 -24.29 -0.36 -4.37
C ALA A 233 -25.02 -1.12 -5.50
N ARG A 234 -24.37 -2.12 -6.11
CA ARG A 234 -25.02 -2.99 -7.09
C ARG A 234 -26.17 -3.78 -6.48
N TYR A 235 -25.98 -4.38 -5.29
CA TYR A 235 -27.06 -5.09 -4.59
C TYR A 235 -28.24 -4.17 -4.28
N ALA A 236 -27.96 -2.98 -3.77
CA ALA A 236 -28.98 -1.97 -3.48
C ALA A 236 -29.80 -1.62 -4.73
N ARG A 237 -29.13 -1.35 -5.84
CA ARG A 237 -29.80 -1.01 -7.10
C ARG A 237 -30.58 -2.18 -7.70
N LYS A 238 -29.94 -3.34 -7.86
CA LYS A 238 -30.51 -4.48 -8.56
C LYS A 238 -31.68 -5.13 -7.83
N TYR A 239 -31.56 -5.28 -6.49
CA TYR A 239 -32.50 -6.08 -5.71
C TYR A 239 -33.38 -5.26 -4.77
N LEU A 240 -32.94 -4.05 -4.39
CA LEU A 240 -33.70 -3.16 -3.51
C LEU A 240 -34.28 -1.95 -4.25
N ASN A 241 -34.08 -1.88 -5.58
CA ASN A 241 -34.55 -0.76 -6.41
C ASN A 241 -34.11 0.62 -5.90
N ALA A 242 -32.92 0.69 -5.31
CA ALA A 242 -32.39 1.91 -4.75
C ALA A 242 -31.82 2.83 -5.84
N GLU A 243 -32.04 4.14 -5.70
CA GLU A 243 -31.21 5.14 -6.39
C GLU A 243 -29.82 5.09 -5.76
N ILE A 244 -28.80 4.80 -6.58
CA ILE A 244 -27.41 4.81 -6.15
C ILE A 244 -26.74 6.15 -6.51
N GLY A 245 -25.65 6.46 -5.80
CA GLY A 245 -24.94 7.74 -5.81
C GLY A 245 -24.83 8.31 -4.40
N THR A 246 -25.84 8.11 -3.58
CA THR A 246 -25.87 8.53 -2.17
C THR A 246 -26.57 7.53 -1.26
N PHE A 247 -26.72 6.28 -1.71
CA PHE A 247 -27.43 5.25 -0.95
C PHE A 247 -26.76 4.97 0.40
N PHE A 248 -25.45 4.71 0.40
CA PHE A 248 -24.73 4.40 1.64
C PHE A 248 -24.68 5.59 2.60
N SER A 249 -24.50 6.80 2.10
CA SER A 249 -24.48 7.98 2.96
C SER A 249 -25.86 8.29 3.58
N ARG A 250 -26.96 7.85 2.96
CA ARG A 250 -28.31 7.92 3.52
C ARG A 250 -28.55 6.86 4.63
N VAL A 251 -27.81 5.75 4.59
CA VAL A 251 -27.85 4.72 5.64
C VAL A 251 -26.84 5.00 6.76
N LEU A 252 -25.75 5.72 6.47
CA LEU A 252 -24.65 6.03 7.41
C LEU A 252 -25.11 6.59 8.76
N PRO A 253 -26.14 7.48 8.87
CA PRO A 253 -26.61 7.97 10.18
C PRO A 253 -26.97 6.85 11.13
N THR A 254 -27.55 5.75 10.65
CA THR A 254 -27.87 4.58 11.50
C THR A 254 -26.62 3.98 12.13
N LEU A 255 -25.51 3.86 11.38
CA LEU A 255 -24.23 3.40 11.94
C LEU A 255 -23.71 4.34 13.02
N ILE A 256 -23.82 5.65 12.81
CA ILE A 256 -23.38 6.67 13.76
C ILE A 256 -24.21 6.60 15.05
N ASP A 257 -25.53 6.47 14.91
CA ASP A 257 -26.46 6.41 16.03
C ASP A 257 -26.26 5.12 16.87
N GLU A 258 -26.10 3.97 16.21
CA GLU A 258 -25.96 2.68 16.87
C GLU A 258 -24.57 2.46 17.50
N MET A 259 -23.50 2.93 16.87
CA MET A 259 -22.14 2.59 17.28
C MET A 259 -21.27 3.78 17.69
N GLY A 260 -21.71 5.02 17.41
CA GLY A 260 -20.89 6.21 17.64
C GLY A 260 -20.59 6.50 19.11
N GLN A 261 -21.38 6.01 20.04
CA GLN A 261 -21.13 6.15 21.49
C GLN A 261 -19.89 5.34 21.91
N GLN A 262 -19.78 4.11 21.41
CA GLN A 262 -18.65 3.21 21.69
C GLN A 262 -17.42 3.52 20.82
N PHE A 263 -17.66 4.04 19.62
CA PHE A 263 -16.63 4.33 18.63
C PHE A 263 -16.70 5.80 18.20
N PRO A 264 -16.18 6.74 19.03
CA PRO A 264 -16.30 8.18 18.80
C PRO A 264 -15.63 8.67 17.52
N GLU A 265 -14.71 7.89 16.92
CA GLU A 265 -14.12 8.17 15.62
C GLU A 265 -15.15 8.20 14.48
N LEU A 266 -16.21 7.39 14.55
CA LEU A 266 -17.30 7.42 13.59
C LEU A 266 -18.03 8.77 13.62
N VAL A 267 -18.29 9.30 14.82
CA VAL A 267 -18.94 10.61 15.00
C VAL A 267 -18.03 11.73 14.52
N LYS A 268 -16.74 11.68 14.89
CA LYS A 268 -15.76 12.73 14.54
C LYS A 268 -15.56 12.84 13.02
N LYS A 269 -15.58 11.71 12.32
CA LYS A 269 -15.28 11.64 10.87
C LYS A 269 -16.53 11.42 10.01
N GLN A 270 -17.73 11.57 10.56
CA GLN A 270 -18.98 11.28 9.84
C GLN A 270 -19.12 12.02 8.51
N TYR A 271 -18.64 13.27 8.44
CA TYR A 271 -18.69 14.06 7.21
C TYR A 271 -17.70 13.58 6.17
N ASP A 272 -16.49 13.23 6.59
CA ASP A 272 -15.46 12.66 5.71
C ASP A 272 -15.90 11.30 5.16
N ILE A 273 -16.48 10.44 6.04
CA ILE A 273 -17.04 9.15 5.63
C ILE A 273 -18.13 9.34 4.58
N LYS A 274 -19.06 10.27 4.84
CA LYS A 274 -20.15 10.59 3.91
C LYS A 274 -19.61 11.03 2.55
N GLU A 275 -18.68 11.97 2.52
CA GLU A 275 -18.10 12.52 1.29
C GLU A 275 -17.44 11.41 0.47
N ILE A 276 -16.61 10.57 1.08
CA ILE A 276 -15.94 9.47 0.41
C ILE A 276 -16.92 8.44 -0.15
N LEU A 277 -17.97 8.11 0.62
CA LEU A 277 -19.02 7.19 0.16
C LEU A 277 -19.75 7.76 -1.06
N ASP A 278 -20.16 9.03 -1.02
CA ASP A 278 -20.89 9.67 -2.10
C ASP A 278 -20.03 9.78 -3.37
N GLU A 279 -18.78 10.25 -3.27
CA GLU A 279 -17.86 10.36 -4.41
C GLU A 279 -17.66 9.01 -5.13
N GLU A 280 -17.36 7.95 -4.39
CA GLU A 280 -17.10 6.63 -4.98
C GLU A 280 -18.39 5.99 -5.53
N GLU A 281 -19.51 6.18 -4.85
CA GLU A 281 -20.80 5.63 -5.26
C GLU A 281 -21.34 6.34 -6.52
N GLU A 282 -21.24 7.69 -6.59
CA GLU A 282 -21.59 8.47 -7.78
C GLU A 282 -20.72 8.09 -8.99
N ALA A 283 -19.41 7.95 -8.78
CA ALA A 283 -18.50 7.52 -9.84
C ALA A 283 -18.86 6.13 -10.37
N PHE A 284 -19.22 5.21 -9.47
CA PHE A 284 -19.64 3.86 -9.85
C PHE A 284 -21.01 3.85 -10.53
N ALA A 285 -21.97 4.65 -10.05
CA ALA A 285 -23.31 4.73 -10.65
C ALA A 285 -23.29 5.05 -12.13
N LYS A 286 -22.37 5.96 -12.56
CA LYS A 286 -22.19 6.35 -13.96
C LYS A 286 -21.68 5.20 -14.84
N THR A 287 -20.91 4.25 -14.28
CA THR A 287 -20.30 3.16 -15.05
C THR A 287 -21.07 1.84 -14.93
N LEU A 288 -21.98 1.73 -13.95
CA LEU A 288 -22.66 0.47 -13.63
C LEU A 288 -23.52 -0.04 -14.79
N ASP A 289 -24.37 0.80 -15.37
CA ASP A 289 -25.29 0.40 -16.46
C ASP A 289 -24.53 -0.13 -17.68
N ARG A 290 -23.45 0.57 -18.03
CA ARG A 290 -22.63 0.18 -19.19
C ARG A 290 -21.85 -1.10 -18.91
N GLY A 291 -21.29 -1.22 -17.72
CA GLY A 291 -20.58 -2.42 -17.31
C GLY A 291 -21.50 -3.65 -17.27
N GLU A 292 -22.72 -3.49 -16.76
CA GLU A 292 -23.71 -4.58 -16.77
C GLU A 292 -24.15 -4.93 -18.20
N ALA A 293 -24.42 -3.95 -19.06
CA ALA A 293 -24.76 -4.19 -20.45
C ALA A 293 -23.63 -4.91 -21.21
N GLN A 294 -22.38 -4.49 -20.98
CA GLN A 294 -21.21 -5.11 -21.58
C GLN A 294 -20.97 -6.53 -21.06
N PHE A 295 -21.15 -6.76 -19.76
CA PHE A 295 -21.11 -8.10 -19.19
C PHE A 295 -22.16 -9.01 -19.82
N GLN A 296 -23.41 -8.54 -19.98
CA GLN A 296 -24.49 -9.32 -20.63
C GLN A 296 -24.12 -9.69 -22.07
N LYS A 297 -23.46 -8.78 -22.79
CA LYS A 297 -22.95 -9.02 -24.15
C LYS A 297 -21.88 -10.12 -24.17
N PHE A 298 -20.91 -10.08 -23.28
CA PHE A 298 -19.86 -11.09 -23.17
C PHE A 298 -20.44 -12.45 -22.74
N ALA A 299 -21.25 -12.45 -21.68
CA ALA A 299 -21.88 -13.65 -21.18
C ALA A 299 -22.77 -14.31 -22.25
N GLY A 300 -23.62 -13.53 -22.94
CA GLY A 300 -24.46 -14.03 -24.04
C GLY A 300 -23.65 -14.50 -25.24
N ALA A 301 -22.49 -13.91 -25.53
CA ALA A 301 -21.59 -14.41 -26.58
C ALA A 301 -20.93 -15.74 -26.19
N ALA A 302 -20.52 -15.90 -24.95
CA ALA A 302 -19.94 -17.12 -24.40
C ALA A 302 -21.00 -18.28 -24.45
N GLU A 303 -22.22 -18.02 -23.98
CA GLU A 303 -23.33 -18.98 -23.99
C GLU A 303 -23.69 -19.43 -25.41
N LYS A 304 -23.78 -18.49 -26.38
CA LYS A 304 -24.04 -18.83 -27.80
C LYS A 304 -22.96 -19.71 -28.41
N LYS A 305 -21.71 -19.60 -27.93
CA LYS A 305 -20.58 -20.44 -28.34
C LYS A 305 -20.48 -21.75 -27.54
N GLY A 306 -21.37 -22.00 -26.59
CA GLY A 306 -21.34 -23.15 -25.68
C GLY A 306 -20.18 -23.12 -24.70
N LEU A 307 -19.58 -21.95 -24.46
CA LEU A 307 -18.48 -21.76 -23.49
C LEU A 307 -19.07 -21.67 -22.10
N LYS A 308 -18.38 -22.27 -21.14
CA LYS A 308 -18.74 -22.20 -19.71
C LYS A 308 -17.91 -21.18 -18.91
N LYS A 309 -17.11 -20.38 -19.60
CA LYS A 309 -16.27 -19.36 -18.96
C LYS A 309 -16.19 -18.11 -19.81
N LEU A 310 -15.93 -16.97 -19.13
CA LEU A 310 -15.51 -15.72 -19.76
C LEU A 310 -13.99 -15.72 -19.91
N SER A 311 -13.50 -15.11 -20.98
CA SER A 311 -12.05 -14.94 -21.17
C SER A 311 -11.45 -13.93 -20.19
N GLY A 312 -10.19 -14.12 -19.80
CA GLY A 312 -9.50 -13.17 -18.94
C GLY A 312 -9.42 -11.76 -19.53
N ALA A 313 -9.38 -11.62 -20.85
CA ALA A 313 -9.39 -10.33 -21.54
C ALA A 313 -10.75 -9.60 -21.38
N GLU A 314 -11.87 -10.31 -21.47
CA GLU A 314 -13.21 -9.75 -21.25
C GLU A 314 -13.39 -9.31 -19.80
N VAL A 315 -12.95 -10.14 -18.86
CA VAL A 315 -12.97 -9.81 -17.42
C VAL A 315 -12.09 -8.59 -17.12
N TRP A 316 -10.89 -8.55 -17.67
CA TRP A 316 -9.99 -7.41 -17.52
C TRP A 316 -10.57 -6.13 -18.13
N LYS A 317 -11.24 -6.23 -19.28
CA LYS A 317 -11.93 -5.09 -19.91
C LYS A 317 -13.05 -4.54 -19.03
N LEU A 318 -13.81 -5.39 -18.36
CA LEU A 318 -14.82 -4.97 -17.39
C LEU A 318 -14.19 -4.23 -16.19
N TYR A 319 -13.01 -4.67 -15.74
CA TYR A 319 -12.28 -4.01 -14.66
C TYR A 319 -11.68 -2.68 -15.10
N ASP A 320 -10.87 -2.68 -16.17
CA ASP A 320 -10.06 -1.55 -16.61
C ASP A 320 -10.92 -0.43 -17.22
N THR A 321 -11.89 -0.80 -18.06
CA THR A 321 -12.70 0.18 -18.81
C THR A 321 -13.97 0.60 -18.07
N TYR A 322 -14.63 -0.33 -17.39
CA TYR A 322 -15.92 -0.07 -16.73
C TYR A 322 -15.85 0.01 -15.22
N GLY A 323 -14.65 -0.16 -14.64
CA GLY A 323 -14.43 -0.10 -13.21
C GLY A 323 -15.15 -1.19 -12.41
N PHE A 324 -15.47 -2.32 -13.05
CA PHE A 324 -16.04 -3.48 -12.37
C PHE A 324 -14.96 -4.27 -11.68
N PRO A 325 -14.95 -4.39 -10.35
CA PRO A 325 -14.04 -5.29 -9.66
C PRO A 325 -14.16 -6.72 -10.19
N VAL A 326 -13.04 -7.43 -10.28
CA VAL A 326 -13.00 -8.80 -10.83
C VAL A 326 -13.95 -9.75 -10.09
N ASP A 327 -14.02 -9.64 -8.75
CA ASP A 327 -14.95 -10.42 -7.92
C ASP A 327 -16.42 -10.10 -8.16
N LEU A 328 -16.74 -8.85 -8.53
CA LEU A 328 -18.11 -8.50 -8.94
C LEU A 328 -18.45 -9.15 -10.28
N THR A 329 -17.50 -9.14 -11.23
CA THR A 329 -17.65 -9.85 -12.50
C THR A 329 -17.77 -11.35 -12.28
N GLN A 330 -17.01 -11.92 -11.35
CA GLN A 330 -17.12 -13.32 -10.95
C GLN A 330 -18.50 -13.66 -10.40
N LEU A 331 -19.02 -12.86 -9.47
CA LEU A 331 -20.38 -13.04 -8.93
C LEU A 331 -21.45 -13.02 -10.05
N MET A 332 -21.33 -12.06 -10.98
CA MET A 332 -22.24 -11.96 -12.13
C MET A 332 -22.12 -13.16 -13.09
N ALA A 333 -20.91 -13.70 -13.25
CA ALA A 333 -20.66 -14.90 -14.04
C ALA A 333 -21.28 -16.14 -13.38
N GLU A 334 -21.10 -16.30 -12.08
CA GLU A 334 -21.70 -17.38 -11.28
C GLU A 334 -23.24 -17.34 -11.33
N GLU A 335 -23.85 -16.16 -11.24
CA GLU A 335 -25.31 -15.95 -11.41
C GLU A 335 -25.83 -16.48 -12.75
N ARG A 336 -24.95 -16.61 -13.75
CA ARG A 336 -25.26 -17.15 -15.08
C ARG A 336 -24.67 -18.54 -15.35
N GLY A 337 -24.09 -19.19 -14.35
CA GLY A 337 -23.44 -20.49 -14.50
C GLY A 337 -22.16 -20.46 -15.34
N LEU A 338 -21.52 -19.30 -15.44
CA LEU A 338 -20.22 -19.11 -16.09
C LEU A 338 -19.11 -19.05 -15.03
N GLN A 339 -17.89 -19.42 -15.44
CA GLN A 339 -16.69 -19.36 -14.61
C GLN A 339 -15.73 -18.28 -15.11
N ILE A 340 -14.81 -17.86 -14.26
CA ILE A 340 -13.67 -16.98 -14.60
C ILE A 340 -12.39 -17.77 -14.31
N ASP A 341 -11.39 -17.61 -15.17
CA ASP A 341 -10.05 -18.17 -14.99
C ASP A 341 -9.11 -17.07 -14.47
N ASP A 342 -8.74 -17.15 -13.20
CA ASP A 342 -7.91 -16.14 -12.53
C ASP A 342 -6.54 -15.99 -13.17
N GLU A 343 -5.96 -17.06 -13.73
CA GLU A 343 -4.67 -16.99 -14.42
C GLU A 343 -4.78 -16.26 -15.77
N GLU A 344 -5.86 -16.47 -16.50
CA GLU A 344 -6.12 -15.69 -17.71
C GLU A 344 -6.32 -14.20 -17.39
N VAL A 345 -6.97 -13.87 -16.27
CA VAL A 345 -7.14 -12.47 -15.81
C VAL A 345 -5.80 -11.85 -15.48
N LYS A 346 -4.91 -12.56 -14.76
CA LYS A 346 -3.56 -12.08 -14.45
C LYS A 346 -2.74 -11.84 -15.73
N VAL A 347 -2.79 -12.75 -16.69
CA VAL A 347 -2.12 -12.59 -17.99
C VAL A 347 -2.65 -11.36 -18.74
N ALA A 348 -3.96 -11.12 -18.70
CA ALA A 348 -4.57 -9.94 -19.31
C ALA A 348 -4.12 -8.65 -18.60
N GLN A 349 -4.03 -8.67 -17.29
CA GLN A 349 -3.51 -7.57 -16.46
C GLN A 349 -2.05 -7.24 -16.80
N GLU A 350 -1.18 -8.25 -16.90
CA GLU A 350 0.22 -8.06 -17.26
C GLU A 350 0.38 -7.48 -18.67
N LYS A 351 -0.38 -8.01 -19.64
CA LYS A 351 -0.42 -7.46 -21.02
C LYS A 351 -0.89 -6.01 -21.04
N ALA A 352 -1.90 -5.64 -20.26
CA ALA A 352 -2.37 -4.26 -20.16
C ALA A 352 -1.29 -3.35 -19.52
N ARG A 353 -0.56 -3.86 -18.51
CA ARG A 353 0.55 -3.14 -17.87
C ARG A 353 1.73 -2.93 -18.83
N GLU A 354 2.05 -3.93 -19.67
CA GLU A 354 3.06 -3.81 -20.72
C GLU A 354 2.60 -2.86 -21.84
N ALA A 355 1.34 -2.94 -22.25
CA ALA A 355 0.73 -2.02 -23.22
C ALA A 355 0.73 -0.57 -22.69
N SER A 356 0.46 -0.35 -21.40
CA SER A 356 0.55 0.97 -20.77
C SER A 356 1.97 1.55 -20.77
N LYS A 357 3.00 0.70 -20.69
CA LYS A 357 4.41 1.13 -20.89
C LYS A 357 4.68 1.50 -22.35
N SER A 358 4.04 0.83 -23.31
CA SER A 358 4.16 1.11 -24.74
C SER A 358 3.30 2.31 -25.18
N VAL A 359 2.24 2.67 -24.45
CA VAL A 359 1.39 3.85 -24.71
C VAL A 359 2.17 5.16 -24.53
N LYS A 360 3.10 5.26 -23.59
CA LYS A 360 4.01 6.42 -23.54
C LYS A 360 4.84 6.59 -24.82
N SER A 361 5.20 5.48 -25.46
CA SER A 361 5.86 5.46 -26.79
C SER A 361 4.84 5.70 -27.92
N ALA A 362 3.58 5.30 -27.76
CA ALA A 362 2.55 5.49 -28.75
C ALA A 362 2.01 6.95 -28.79
N ILE A 363 1.96 7.66 -27.65
CA ILE A 363 1.59 9.08 -27.62
C ILE A 363 2.55 9.92 -28.49
N GLU A 364 3.83 9.54 -28.57
CA GLU A 364 4.79 10.19 -29.46
C GLU A 364 4.51 9.92 -30.95
N THR A 365 3.70 8.92 -31.28
CA THR A 365 3.36 8.51 -32.66
C THR A 365 2.00 9.05 -33.14
N PHE A 366 1.20 9.71 -32.29
CA PHE A 366 -0.05 10.29 -32.72
C PHE A 366 0.16 11.40 -33.78
N PRO A 367 -0.74 11.47 -34.76
CA PRO A 367 -0.62 12.46 -35.83
C PRO A 367 -0.73 13.87 -35.26
N LYS A 368 0.29 14.69 -35.51
CA LYS A 368 0.32 16.10 -35.10
C LYS A 368 -0.19 16.97 -36.25
N LEU A 369 -1.05 17.90 -35.93
CA LEU A 369 -1.56 18.87 -36.91
C LEU A 369 -0.57 20.01 -37.06
N ASP A 370 -0.12 20.25 -38.29
CA ASP A 370 0.78 21.33 -38.62
C ASP A 370 0.00 22.57 -39.13
N VAL A 371 0.73 23.62 -39.48
CA VAL A 371 0.12 24.87 -40.00
C VAL A 371 -0.65 24.65 -41.29
N HIS A 372 -0.28 23.65 -42.09
CA HIS A 372 -0.99 23.34 -43.36
C HIS A 372 -2.30 22.62 -43.06
N GLY A 373 -2.31 21.68 -42.12
CA GLY A 373 -3.53 21.03 -41.66
C GLY A 373 -4.51 21.99 -41.01
N ILE A 374 -4.03 22.98 -40.22
CA ILE A 374 -4.86 24.05 -39.67
C ILE A 374 -5.48 24.91 -40.80
N ALA A 375 -4.67 25.29 -41.78
CA ALA A 375 -5.16 26.07 -42.92
C ALA A 375 -6.19 25.29 -43.77
N GLU A 376 -5.99 23.98 -43.94
CA GLU A 376 -6.93 23.07 -44.60
C GLU A 376 -8.29 23.03 -43.88
N LEU A 377 -8.27 22.89 -42.53
CA LEU A 377 -9.49 22.95 -41.71
C LEU A 377 -10.26 24.26 -41.89
N GLU A 378 -9.55 25.39 -41.87
CA GLU A 378 -10.16 26.71 -41.96
C GLU A 378 -10.66 27.05 -43.41
N GLN A 379 -9.84 26.80 -44.40
CA GLN A 379 -10.07 27.29 -45.78
C GLN A 379 -10.84 26.29 -46.65
N GLN A 380 -10.50 24.98 -46.55
CA GLN A 380 -11.11 23.96 -47.41
C GLN A 380 -12.34 23.34 -46.76
N HIS A 381 -12.20 22.94 -45.50
CA HIS A 381 -13.29 22.27 -44.76
C HIS A 381 -14.23 23.26 -44.09
N LYS A 382 -13.82 24.54 -43.89
CA LYS A 382 -14.58 25.61 -43.25
C LYS A 382 -15.14 25.23 -41.86
N ILE A 383 -14.33 24.50 -41.09
CA ILE A 383 -14.69 24.05 -39.76
C ILE A 383 -14.35 25.14 -38.73
N ALA A 384 -15.27 25.44 -37.86
CA ALA A 384 -15.06 26.35 -36.74
C ALA A 384 -14.13 25.68 -35.71
N ARG A 385 -13.39 26.51 -34.96
CA ARG A 385 -12.58 26.04 -33.82
C ARG A 385 -13.47 25.36 -32.79
N THR A 386 -12.92 24.36 -32.11
CA THR A 386 -13.64 23.57 -31.11
C THR A 386 -14.03 24.41 -29.91
N ASN A 387 -15.28 24.35 -29.50
CA ASN A 387 -15.74 24.95 -28.25
C ASN A 387 -15.45 23.97 -27.09
N ASP A 388 -14.46 24.29 -26.25
CA ASP A 388 -14.04 23.50 -25.10
C ASP A 388 -14.47 24.09 -23.75
N ALA A 389 -15.45 24.99 -23.72
CA ALA A 389 -15.91 25.63 -22.49
C ALA A 389 -16.45 24.63 -21.45
N ASP A 390 -17.00 23.51 -21.91
CA ASP A 390 -17.55 22.46 -21.04
C ASP A 390 -16.49 21.72 -20.24
N LYS A 391 -15.20 21.90 -20.52
CA LYS A 391 -14.10 21.29 -19.70
C LYS A 391 -14.13 21.70 -18.23
N TYR A 392 -14.81 22.80 -17.91
CA TYR A 392 -14.98 23.30 -16.55
C TYR A 392 -16.27 22.82 -15.88
N VAL A 393 -17.15 22.16 -16.62
CA VAL A 393 -18.42 21.63 -16.12
C VAL A 393 -18.26 20.15 -15.81
N LYS A 394 -18.79 19.71 -14.67
CA LYS A 394 -18.78 18.28 -14.32
C LYS A 394 -19.81 17.53 -15.18
N GLY A 395 -19.43 16.33 -15.60
CA GLY A 395 -20.30 15.39 -16.30
C GLY A 395 -20.01 15.30 -17.80
N ASP A 396 -20.80 14.46 -18.44
CA ASP A 396 -20.67 14.20 -19.86
C ASP A 396 -21.22 15.35 -20.67
N SER A 397 -20.67 15.58 -21.85
CA SER A 397 -21.18 16.55 -22.80
C SER A 397 -21.45 15.91 -24.17
N LYS A 398 -22.24 16.57 -24.99
CA LYS A 398 -22.48 16.14 -26.36
C LYS A 398 -21.63 16.96 -27.30
N GLY A 399 -20.99 16.27 -28.25
CA GLY A 399 -20.28 16.92 -29.35
C GLY A 399 -20.61 16.28 -30.67
N LYS A 400 -20.39 16.99 -31.76
CA LYS A 400 -20.59 16.52 -33.11
C LYS A 400 -19.24 16.32 -33.79
N VAL A 401 -19.04 15.13 -34.36
CA VAL A 401 -17.83 14.84 -35.13
C VAL A 401 -17.77 15.72 -36.36
N GLN A 402 -16.73 16.54 -36.46
CA GLN A 402 -16.48 17.38 -37.59
C GLN A 402 -15.68 16.65 -38.67
N LEU A 403 -14.47 16.18 -38.29
CA LEU A 403 -13.57 15.41 -39.14
C LEU A 403 -12.73 14.46 -38.32
N ILE A 404 -12.12 13.50 -38.99
CA ILE A 404 -11.17 12.54 -38.46
C ILE A 404 -9.83 12.72 -39.17
N PHE A 405 -8.74 12.77 -38.44
CA PHE A 405 -7.39 12.91 -38.97
C PHE A 405 -6.62 11.58 -38.78
N ASP A 406 -6.22 10.96 -39.89
CA ASP A 406 -5.55 9.65 -39.90
C ASP A 406 -4.02 9.76 -39.96
N GLY A 407 -3.50 10.99 -39.88
CA GLY A 407 -2.07 11.28 -39.98
C GLY A 407 -1.56 11.49 -41.41
N LYS A 408 -2.39 11.18 -42.42
CA LYS A 408 -2.10 11.44 -43.84
C LYS A 408 -3.01 12.50 -44.39
N GLY A 409 -4.20 12.66 -43.83
CA GLY A 409 -5.19 13.62 -44.25
C GLY A 409 -6.48 13.53 -43.46
N PHE A 410 -7.46 14.35 -43.86
CA PHE A 410 -8.77 14.36 -43.23
C PHE A 410 -9.74 13.41 -43.94
N VAL A 411 -10.35 12.52 -43.12
CA VAL A 411 -11.34 11.57 -43.61
C VAL A 411 -12.68 11.79 -42.91
N LYS A 412 -13.76 11.35 -43.55
CA LYS A 412 -15.14 11.55 -43.06
C LYS A 412 -15.66 10.36 -42.30
N SER A 413 -14.98 9.20 -42.32
CA SER A 413 -15.40 7.98 -41.64
C SER A 413 -14.22 7.08 -41.31
N THR A 414 -14.34 6.32 -40.22
CA THR A 414 -13.38 5.30 -39.80
C THR A 414 -13.63 3.93 -40.47
N LYS A 415 -14.59 3.79 -41.38
CA LYS A 415 -15.01 2.54 -41.99
C LYS A 415 -13.87 1.72 -42.61
N ASP A 416 -12.92 2.42 -43.23
CA ASP A 416 -11.79 1.81 -43.93
C ASP A 416 -10.47 1.88 -43.10
N ILE A 417 -10.56 2.28 -41.86
CA ILE A 417 -9.41 2.36 -40.92
C ILE A 417 -9.37 1.04 -40.13
N ALA A 418 -8.20 0.42 -40.10
CA ALA A 418 -8.01 -0.80 -39.32
C ALA A 418 -8.17 -0.57 -37.82
N GLU A 419 -8.74 -1.55 -37.11
CA GLU A 419 -8.85 -1.50 -35.62
C GLU A 419 -7.51 -1.18 -34.97
N ASN A 420 -7.55 -0.44 -33.86
CA ASN A 420 -6.37 -0.02 -33.11
C ASN A 420 -5.38 0.88 -33.89
N THR A 421 -5.78 1.43 -35.03
CA THR A 421 -4.96 2.42 -35.74
C THR A 421 -5.04 3.76 -35.00
N PRO A 422 -3.89 4.39 -34.64
CA PRO A 422 -3.88 5.72 -34.04
C PRO A 422 -4.47 6.78 -34.99
N ILE A 423 -5.53 7.45 -34.55
CA ILE A 423 -6.19 8.54 -35.28
C ILE A 423 -6.59 9.64 -34.31
N SER A 424 -7.06 10.77 -34.85
CA SER A 424 -7.55 11.89 -34.08
C SER A 424 -8.94 12.31 -34.53
N VAL A 425 -9.81 12.58 -33.57
CA VAL A 425 -11.18 13.03 -33.84
C VAL A 425 -11.29 14.52 -33.47
N ILE A 426 -11.86 15.33 -34.38
CA ILE A 426 -12.14 16.75 -34.18
C ILE A 426 -13.65 16.90 -33.98
N LEU A 427 -14.03 17.55 -32.85
CA LEU A 427 -15.42 17.85 -32.53
C LEU A 427 -15.72 19.33 -32.64
N ASP A 428 -16.97 19.68 -32.79
CA ASP A 428 -17.44 21.06 -32.67
C ASP A 428 -17.39 21.57 -31.23
N LYS A 429 -17.66 20.67 -30.27
CA LYS A 429 -17.71 20.95 -28.84
C LYS A 429 -17.19 19.74 -28.04
N THR A 430 -16.49 20.02 -26.95
CA THR A 430 -15.95 18.97 -26.06
C THR A 430 -15.84 19.44 -24.61
N ASN A 431 -15.89 18.48 -23.67
CA ASN A 431 -15.58 18.66 -22.24
C ASN A 431 -14.20 18.11 -21.86
N PHE A 432 -13.46 17.56 -22.82
CA PHE A 432 -12.11 17.11 -22.60
C PHE A 432 -11.14 18.26 -22.43
N TYR A 433 -10.24 18.14 -21.48
CA TYR A 433 -9.13 19.06 -21.27
C TYR A 433 -7.96 18.68 -22.17
N ALA A 434 -7.56 19.55 -23.07
CA ALA A 434 -6.33 19.43 -23.83
C ALA A 434 -5.13 19.83 -22.96
N GLU A 435 -4.02 19.14 -23.11
CA GLU A 435 -2.79 19.42 -22.36
C GLU A 435 -2.38 20.88 -22.52
N ALA A 436 -2.32 21.61 -21.41
CA ALA A 436 -1.93 23.02 -21.39
C ALA A 436 -1.52 23.47 -19.97
N GLY A 437 -0.66 24.47 -19.87
CA GLY A 437 -0.33 25.13 -18.60
C GLY A 437 0.27 24.20 -17.54
N GLY A 438 0.87 23.07 -17.94
CA GLY A 438 1.44 22.06 -17.06
C GLY A 438 0.44 21.00 -16.56
N GLN A 439 -0.88 21.14 -16.82
CA GLN A 439 -1.85 20.09 -16.58
C GLN A 439 -1.87 19.12 -17.76
N VAL A 440 -1.78 17.80 -17.46
CA VAL A 440 -1.88 16.75 -18.48
C VAL A 440 -3.27 16.68 -19.11
N ALA A 441 -3.32 16.15 -20.33
CA ALA A 441 -4.57 15.92 -21.05
C ALA A 441 -5.49 14.91 -20.33
N ASP A 442 -6.78 15.01 -20.58
CA ASP A 442 -7.72 13.97 -20.19
C ASP A 442 -7.60 12.73 -21.05
N THR A 443 -8.05 11.65 -20.50
CA THR A 443 -8.36 10.40 -21.19
C THR A 443 -9.84 10.08 -21.05
N GLY A 444 -10.35 9.12 -21.83
CA GLY A 444 -11.75 8.74 -21.77
C GLY A 444 -12.24 8.13 -23.08
N ARG A 445 -13.46 8.47 -23.48
CA ARG A 445 -14.06 7.92 -24.73
C ARG A 445 -15.11 8.83 -25.34
N LEU A 446 -15.28 8.66 -26.64
CA LEU A 446 -16.39 9.23 -27.40
C LEU A 446 -17.32 8.06 -27.76
N VAL A 447 -18.59 8.15 -27.43
CA VAL A 447 -19.52 7.04 -27.60
C VAL A 447 -20.79 7.48 -28.33
N ILE A 448 -21.31 6.56 -29.16
CA ILE A 448 -22.64 6.66 -29.73
C ILE A 448 -23.38 5.43 -29.26
N ASP A 449 -24.30 5.62 -28.31
CA ASP A 449 -25.02 4.53 -27.66
C ASP A 449 -24.07 3.37 -27.25
N GLU A 450 -24.51 2.11 -27.37
CA GLU A 450 -23.68 0.93 -27.09
C GLU A 450 -22.94 0.39 -28.34
N SER A 451 -23.07 1.05 -29.49
CA SER A 451 -22.62 0.50 -30.76
C SER A 451 -21.27 1.03 -31.24
N VAL A 452 -20.92 2.25 -30.89
CA VAL A 452 -19.67 2.89 -31.33
C VAL A 452 -18.92 3.44 -30.15
N GLU A 453 -17.67 3.03 -30.03
CA GLU A 453 -16.74 3.52 -29.00
C GLU A 453 -15.39 3.88 -29.60
N PHE A 454 -14.98 5.14 -29.40
CA PHE A 454 -13.63 5.63 -29.68
C PHE A 454 -12.92 5.91 -28.36
N LYS A 455 -11.83 5.22 -28.09
CA LYS A 455 -11.01 5.40 -26.90
C LYS A 455 -10.09 6.59 -27.06
N VAL A 456 -10.19 7.55 -26.14
CA VAL A 456 -9.35 8.77 -26.09
C VAL A 456 -8.19 8.51 -25.13
N LEU A 457 -6.97 8.61 -25.64
CA LEU A 457 -5.74 8.38 -24.87
C LEU A 457 -4.98 9.69 -24.59
N ASP A 458 -5.16 10.68 -25.41
CA ASP A 458 -4.54 11.99 -25.28
C ASP A 458 -5.40 13.05 -25.96
N VAL A 459 -5.28 14.30 -25.52
CA VAL A 459 -6.02 15.42 -26.09
C VAL A 459 -5.08 16.61 -26.24
N GLN A 460 -4.96 17.12 -27.46
CA GLN A 460 -4.06 18.24 -27.80
C GLN A 460 -4.80 19.36 -28.52
N SER A 461 -4.31 20.59 -28.35
CA SER A 461 -4.88 21.78 -29.02
C SER A 461 -3.93 22.30 -30.08
N TYR A 462 -4.42 22.47 -31.30
CA TYR A 462 -3.69 23.04 -32.43
C TYR A 462 -4.47 24.19 -33.03
N GLY A 463 -4.02 25.41 -32.80
CA GLY A 463 -4.68 26.61 -33.33
C GLY A 463 -6.15 26.79 -32.89
N GLY A 464 -6.53 26.19 -31.75
CA GLY A 464 -7.91 26.21 -31.25
C GLY A 464 -8.80 25.06 -31.71
N TYR A 465 -8.24 24.12 -32.47
CA TYR A 465 -8.85 22.84 -32.78
C TYR A 465 -8.38 21.81 -31.73
N ILE A 466 -9.33 21.12 -31.08
CA ILE A 466 -9.06 20.09 -30.09
C ILE A 466 -9.07 18.72 -30.79
N LEU A 467 -7.93 18.08 -30.78
CA LEU A 467 -7.75 16.72 -31.34
C LEU A 467 -7.82 15.71 -30.21
N HIS A 468 -8.80 14.81 -30.30
CA HIS A 468 -8.94 13.66 -29.42
C HIS A 468 -8.17 12.51 -30.04
N HIS A 469 -6.97 12.21 -29.54
CA HIS A 469 -6.08 11.16 -30.02
C HIS A 469 -6.46 9.80 -29.41
N GLY A 470 -6.58 8.78 -30.27
CA GLY A 470 -6.96 7.46 -29.81
C GLY A 470 -7.16 6.49 -30.96
N TYR A 471 -8.04 5.55 -30.76
CA TYR A 471 -8.42 4.55 -31.75
C TYR A 471 -9.86 4.10 -31.59
N ILE A 472 -10.45 3.58 -32.68
CA ILE A 472 -11.77 2.92 -32.63
C ILE A 472 -11.64 1.59 -31.89
N GLU A 473 -12.41 1.42 -30.83
CA GLU A 473 -12.53 0.17 -30.09
C GLU A 473 -13.70 -0.68 -30.57
N SER A 474 -14.79 -0.05 -31.01
CA SER A 474 -15.91 -0.74 -31.63
C SER A 474 -16.69 0.17 -32.55
N GLY A 475 -17.31 -0.40 -33.58
CA GLY A 475 -18.19 0.29 -34.51
C GLY A 475 -17.48 1.17 -35.52
N THR A 476 -18.23 2.10 -36.12
CA THR A 476 -17.73 3.06 -37.13
C THR A 476 -18.15 4.47 -36.72
N LEU A 477 -17.23 5.39 -36.72
CA LEU A 477 -17.45 6.81 -36.44
C LEU A 477 -17.38 7.60 -37.74
N SER A 478 -18.31 8.54 -37.95
CA SER A 478 -18.40 9.35 -39.17
C SER A 478 -18.63 10.82 -38.86
N SER A 479 -18.18 11.66 -39.78
CA SER A 479 -18.46 13.10 -39.76
C SER A 479 -19.97 13.34 -39.73
N GLY A 480 -20.40 14.17 -38.80
CA GLY A 480 -21.83 14.47 -38.58
C GLY A 480 -22.44 13.66 -37.42
N ASP A 481 -21.80 12.61 -36.95
CA ASP A 481 -22.29 11.83 -35.81
C ASP A 481 -22.27 12.65 -34.52
N GLU A 482 -23.34 12.56 -33.73
CA GLU A 482 -23.40 13.10 -32.38
C GLU A 482 -22.81 12.06 -31.40
N VAL A 483 -21.79 12.46 -30.66
CA VAL A 483 -21.10 11.62 -29.66
C VAL A 483 -21.32 12.17 -28.27
N ILE A 484 -21.33 11.28 -27.28
CA ILE A 484 -21.21 11.65 -25.88
C ILE A 484 -19.71 11.65 -25.53
N CYS A 485 -19.25 12.78 -25.03
CA CYS A 485 -17.88 12.97 -24.59
C CYS A 485 -17.76 12.61 -23.11
N GLU A 486 -17.09 11.51 -22.82
CA GLU A 486 -16.92 10.94 -21.48
C GLU A 486 -15.46 10.94 -21.08
N TYR A 487 -15.03 12.01 -20.45
CA TYR A 487 -13.69 12.02 -19.85
C TYR A 487 -13.63 11.14 -18.61
N ASP A 488 -12.43 10.61 -18.28
CA ASP A 488 -12.19 9.83 -17.08
C ASP A 488 -12.21 10.73 -15.83
N GLU A 489 -13.36 10.78 -15.16
CA GLU A 489 -13.53 11.58 -13.94
C GLU A 489 -12.64 11.07 -12.79
N LEU A 490 -12.39 9.75 -12.70
CA LEU A 490 -11.52 9.19 -11.66
C LEU A 490 -10.07 9.65 -11.82
N ARG A 491 -9.66 9.93 -13.07
CA ARG A 491 -8.37 10.51 -13.38
C ARG A 491 -8.36 12.03 -13.25
N ARG A 492 -9.42 12.72 -13.68
CA ARG A 492 -9.52 14.18 -13.60
C ARG A 492 -9.68 14.71 -12.17
N SER A 493 -10.36 13.99 -11.29
CA SER A 493 -10.58 14.41 -9.91
C SER A 493 -9.25 14.65 -9.15
N PRO A 494 -8.29 13.71 -9.07
CA PRO A 494 -6.98 13.97 -8.47
C PRO A 494 -6.18 15.05 -9.23
N ILE A 495 -6.34 15.20 -10.54
CA ILE A 495 -5.70 16.29 -11.29
C ILE A 495 -6.20 17.65 -10.82
N ARG A 496 -7.54 17.84 -10.60
CA ARG A 496 -8.09 19.08 -10.02
C ARG A 496 -7.52 19.36 -8.63
N ASN A 497 -7.41 18.33 -7.78
CA ASN A 497 -6.81 18.46 -6.45
C ASN A 497 -5.36 18.94 -6.54
N ASN A 498 -4.56 18.30 -7.38
CA ASN A 498 -3.16 18.66 -7.60
C ASN A 498 -3.02 20.05 -8.22
N HIS A 499 -3.91 20.45 -9.13
CA HIS A 499 -3.84 21.76 -9.75
C HIS A 499 -4.16 22.88 -8.76
N THR A 500 -5.24 22.75 -8.02
CA THR A 500 -5.57 23.74 -6.97
C THR A 500 -4.52 23.70 -5.85
N GLY A 501 -4.01 22.51 -5.50
CA GLY A 501 -2.90 22.34 -4.58
C GLY A 501 -1.63 23.07 -5.03
N THR A 502 -1.38 23.15 -6.34
CA THR A 502 -0.24 23.91 -6.91
C THR A 502 -0.40 25.41 -6.65
N HIS A 503 -1.60 25.98 -6.84
CA HIS A 503 -1.87 27.39 -6.53
C HIS A 503 -1.70 27.69 -5.04
N ILE A 504 -2.20 26.83 -4.16
CA ILE A 504 -2.05 26.95 -2.70
C ILE A 504 -0.58 26.85 -2.30
N LEU A 505 0.16 25.90 -2.86
CA LEU A 505 1.59 25.73 -2.62
C LEU A 505 2.39 26.96 -3.07
N ASN A 506 2.11 27.49 -4.25
CA ASN A 506 2.75 28.71 -4.76
C ASN A 506 2.53 29.88 -3.81
N HIS A 507 1.30 30.07 -3.31
CA HIS A 507 0.99 31.09 -2.34
C HIS A 507 1.76 30.91 -1.02
N ALA A 508 1.78 29.68 -0.46
CA ALA A 508 2.50 29.34 0.77
C ALA A 508 4.03 29.53 0.63
N LEU A 509 4.59 29.17 -0.52
CA LEU A 509 6.01 29.38 -0.83
C LEU A 509 6.38 30.86 -0.76
N ARG A 510 5.54 31.74 -1.27
CA ARG A 510 5.79 33.18 -1.26
C ARG A 510 5.63 33.80 0.12
N GLU A 511 4.67 33.34 0.91
CA GLU A 511 4.50 33.78 2.29
C GLU A 511 5.73 33.42 3.15
N VAL A 512 6.37 32.28 2.91
CA VAL A 512 7.51 31.81 3.71
C VAL A 512 8.86 32.26 3.18
N LEU A 513 9.05 32.23 1.85
CA LEU A 513 10.35 32.47 1.20
C LEU A 513 10.48 33.90 0.62
N GLY A 514 9.37 34.64 0.53
CA GLY A 514 9.35 36.01 0.04
C GLY A 514 8.78 36.16 -1.38
N GLU A 515 8.53 37.42 -1.75
CA GLU A 515 7.87 37.81 -3.00
C GLU A 515 8.68 37.52 -4.29
N ASP A 516 9.97 37.23 -4.17
CA ASP A 516 10.86 36.90 -5.30
C ASP A 516 10.66 35.47 -5.84
N VAL A 517 9.82 34.69 -5.17
CA VAL A 517 9.43 33.36 -5.66
C VAL A 517 8.53 33.49 -6.89
N ASN A 518 9.04 33.04 -8.03
CA ASN A 518 8.31 33.05 -9.30
C ASN A 518 8.30 31.65 -9.90
N GLN A 519 7.17 31.23 -10.45
CA GLN A 519 7.03 29.98 -11.19
C GLN A 519 7.99 29.93 -12.38
N LYS A 520 8.68 28.80 -12.56
CA LYS A 520 9.57 28.49 -13.69
C LYS A 520 9.11 27.28 -14.51
N GLY A 521 8.22 26.49 -13.95
CA GLY A 521 7.59 25.36 -14.58
C GLY A 521 6.62 24.68 -13.63
N SER A 522 5.70 23.89 -14.16
CA SER A 522 4.78 23.05 -13.39
C SER A 522 4.45 21.78 -14.17
N LEU A 523 4.04 20.75 -13.45
CA LEU A 523 3.40 19.56 -13.98
C LEU A 523 2.33 19.12 -12.98
N VAL A 524 1.14 18.88 -13.50
CA VAL A 524 0.00 18.41 -12.72
C VAL A 524 -0.55 17.18 -13.42
N ASP A 525 -0.39 16.02 -12.79
CA ASP A 525 -0.94 14.76 -13.24
C ASP A 525 -1.85 14.14 -12.15
N ASP A 526 -2.40 12.96 -12.39
CA ASP A 526 -3.30 12.29 -11.45
C ASP A 526 -2.57 11.74 -10.22
N GLY A 527 -1.25 11.55 -10.29
CA GLY A 527 -0.46 11.02 -9.18
C GLY A 527 0.19 12.09 -8.31
N LYS A 528 0.51 13.26 -8.88
CA LYS A 528 1.32 14.28 -8.20
C LYS A 528 1.22 15.66 -8.80
N LEU A 529 1.68 16.64 -8.06
CA LEU A 529 2.04 17.95 -8.57
C LEU A 529 3.57 18.14 -8.50
N ARG A 530 4.11 18.85 -9.49
CA ARG A 530 5.49 19.33 -9.52
C ARG A 530 5.48 20.84 -9.75
N PHE A 531 6.22 21.55 -8.93
CA PHE A 531 6.33 23.00 -9.01
C PHE A 531 7.80 23.43 -9.01
N ASP A 532 8.22 24.08 -10.08
CA ASP A 532 9.58 24.62 -10.25
C ASP A 532 9.54 26.15 -10.05
N PHE A 533 10.39 26.66 -9.18
CA PHE A 533 10.37 28.09 -8.79
C PHE A 533 11.76 28.69 -8.58
N SER A 534 11.84 30.02 -8.67
CA SER A 534 13.07 30.76 -8.40
C SER A 534 13.36 30.83 -6.89
N HIS A 535 14.52 30.29 -6.47
CA HIS A 535 15.05 30.49 -5.14
C HIS A 535 16.54 30.20 -5.12
N LYS A 536 17.33 31.07 -4.41
CA LYS A 536 18.81 31.06 -4.50
C LYS A 536 19.47 29.92 -3.74
N LYS A 537 18.86 29.43 -2.69
CA LYS A 537 19.37 28.36 -1.79
C LYS A 537 18.37 27.20 -1.68
N GLY A 538 18.79 26.07 -1.12
CA GLY A 538 17.88 24.99 -0.74
C GLY A 538 16.85 25.47 0.28
N VAL A 539 15.62 24.93 0.21
CA VAL A 539 14.60 25.21 1.21
C VAL A 539 14.89 24.34 2.44
N GLU A 540 15.06 24.97 3.59
CA GLU A 540 15.42 24.27 4.83
C GLU A 540 14.19 23.51 5.40
N ILE A 541 14.45 22.47 6.19
CA ILE A 541 13.38 21.65 6.80
C ILE A 541 12.36 22.48 7.59
N PRO A 542 12.75 23.49 8.42
CA PRO A 542 11.78 24.35 9.09
C PRO A 542 10.92 25.20 8.13
N GLU A 543 11.50 25.66 7.01
CA GLU A 543 10.80 26.40 5.98
C GLU A 543 9.81 25.50 5.26
N LEU A 544 10.22 24.26 4.84
CA LEU A 544 9.35 23.25 4.24
C LEU A 544 8.18 22.88 5.14
N LYS A 545 8.44 22.71 6.44
CA LYS A 545 7.40 22.45 7.44
C LYS A 545 6.36 23.55 7.45
N LYS A 546 6.79 24.80 7.49
CA LYS A 546 5.89 25.96 7.51
C LYS A 546 5.09 26.08 6.21
N ILE A 547 5.70 25.79 5.05
CA ILE A 547 5.04 25.79 3.75
C ILE A 547 3.95 24.72 3.70
N GLU A 548 4.25 23.49 4.14
CA GLU A 548 3.29 22.38 4.18
C GLU A 548 2.14 22.67 5.17
N GLU A 549 2.45 23.18 6.36
CA GLU A 549 1.45 23.58 7.36
C GLU A 549 0.51 24.67 6.85
N LEU A 550 1.04 25.72 6.25
CA LEU A 550 0.23 26.79 5.64
C LEU A 550 -0.64 26.26 4.50
N SER A 551 -0.06 25.44 3.62
CA SER A 551 -0.83 24.84 2.52
C SER A 551 -2.01 24.01 3.05
N ASN A 552 -1.79 23.18 4.06
CA ASN A 552 -2.85 22.40 4.68
C ASN A 552 -3.84 23.25 5.50
N GLU A 553 -3.42 24.39 6.04
CA GLU A 553 -4.33 25.36 6.67
C GLU A 553 -5.30 25.95 5.66
N TYR A 554 -4.82 26.36 4.47
CA TYR A 554 -5.67 26.85 3.38
C TYR A 554 -6.66 25.77 2.89
N ILE A 555 -6.21 24.53 2.79
CA ILE A 555 -7.06 23.38 2.44
C ILE A 555 -8.17 23.20 3.47
N ARG A 556 -7.85 23.19 4.75
CA ARG A 556 -8.80 22.99 5.87
C ARG A 556 -9.81 24.14 6.01
N LYS A 557 -9.48 25.35 5.56
CA LYS A 557 -10.43 26.48 5.52
C LYS A 557 -11.61 26.23 4.61
N ASN A 558 -11.54 25.21 3.76
CA ASN A 558 -12.59 24.79 2.81
C ASN A 558 -13.21 25.95 2.02
N GLN A 559 -12.34 26.81 1.48
CA GLN A 559 -12.74 28.01 0.76
C GLN A 559 -13.17 27.67 -0.67
N LYS A 560 -14.19 28.38 -1.16
CA LYS A 560 -14.64 28.24 -2.55
C LYS A 560 -13.57 28.73 -3.52
N VAL A 561 -13.39 28.01 -4.63
CA VAL A 561 -12.51 28.42 -5.74
C VAL A 561 -13.37 29.06 -6.82
N TYR A 562 -13.04 30.28 -7.15
CA TYR A 562 -13.74 31.10 -8.19
C TYR A 562 -12.88 31.16 -9.45
N ALA A 563 -13.51 31.04 -10.59
CA ALA A 563 -12.81 31.16 -11.88
C ALA A 563 -13.72 31.87 -12.89
N GLU A 564 -13.27 32.98 -13.47
CA GLU A 564 -14.01 33.78 -14.41
C GLU A 564 -13.10 34.27 -15.54
N ASP A 565 -13.68 34.37 -16.74
CA ASP A 565 -13.01 34.97 -17.90
C ASP A 565 -13.17 36.48 -17.87
N VAL A 566 -12.05 37.21 -17.83
CA VAL A 566 -11.98 38.63 -17.60
C VAL A 566 -11.17 39.30 -18.73
N GLU A 567 -11.52 40.51 -19.08
CA GLU A 567 -10.71 41.34 -19.99
C GLU A 567 -9.26 41.48 -19.44
N LEU A 568 -8.26 41.17 -20.25
CA LEU A 568 -6.86 41.04 -19.84
C LEU A 568 -6.33 42.29 -19.12
N GLU A 569 -6.62 43.47 -19.63
CA GLU A 569 -6.13 44.72 -19.02
C GLU A 569 -6.75 44.98 -17.64
N LYS A 570 -8.04 44.68 -17.46
CA LYS A 570 -8.72 44.81 -16.16
C LYS A 570 -8.18 43.78 -15.16
N ALA A 571 -7.93 42.56 -15.60
CA ALA A 571 -7.37 41.54 -14.76
C ALA A 571 -5.96 41.90 -14.24
N ARG A 572 -5.16 42.58 -15.08
CA ARG A 572 -3.81 43.04 -14.70
C ARG A 572 -3.78 44.15 -13.65
N GLU A 573 -4.90 44.83 -13.40
CA GLU A 573 -4.99 45.83 -12.33
C GLU A 573 -5.01 45.20 -10.92
N ILE A 574 -5.31 43.92 -10.80
CA ILE A 574 -5.33 43.23 -9.51
C ILE A 574 -3.89 43.06 -8.97
N ASP A 575 -3.58 43.77 -7.89
CA ASP A 575 -2.22 43.88 -7.33
C ASP A 575 -1.59 42.54 -6.92
N THR A 576 -2.40 41.59 -6.46
CA THR A 576 -1.93 40.27 -6.01
C THR A 576 -1.88 39.22 -7.13
N LEU A 577 -2.37 39.57 -8.34
CA LEU A 577 -2.42 38.60 -9.44
C LEU A 577 -1.05 38.06 -9.81
N ARG A 578 -1.02 36.76 -10.08
CA ARG A 578 0.19 36.06 -10.56
C ARG A 578 0.00 35.61 -12.00
N ALA A 579 1.02 35.87 -12.79
CA ALA A 579 1.15 35.42 -14.16
C ALA A 579 2.58 34.93 -14.39
N VAL A 580 2.75 33.95 -15.25
CA VAL A 580 4.08 33.46 -15.63
C VAL A 580 4.75 34.52 -16.49
N PHE A 581 5.95 34.93 -16.10
CA PHE A 581 6.67 35.97 -16.83
C PHE A 581 7.06 35.48 -18.24
N GLY A 582 6.73 36.33 -19.23
CA GLY A 582 7.08 36.04 -20.63
C GLY A 582 6.04 35.25 -21.41
N GLU A 583 4.96 34.81 -20.77
CA GLU A 583 3.84 34.19 -21.48
C GLU A 583 2.84 35.20 -22.07
N THR A 584 2.28 34.82 -23.22
CA THR A 584 1.21 35.59 -23.88
C THR A 584 -0.15 35.01 -23.50
N TYR A 585 -0.98 35.82 -22.88
CA TYR A 585 -2.33 35.42 -22.45
C TYR A 585 -3.40 35.82 -23.45
N PRO A 586 -4.46 35.03 -23.60
CA PRO A 586 -5.61 35.42 -24.45
C PRO A 586 -6.39 36.58 -23.83
N ASN A 587 -7.23 37.20 -24.64
CA ASN A 587 -8.22 38.18 -24.18
C ASN A 587 -9.61 37.73 -24.65
N PRO A 588 -10.54 37.37 -23.76
CA PRO A 588 -10.44 37.39 -22.29
C PRO A 588 -9.49 36.36 -21.73
N VAL A 589 -8.96 36.61 -20.52
CA VAL A 589 -8.08 35.68 -19.75
C VAL A 589 -8.86 35.12 -18.57
N ARG A 590 -8.59 33.84 -18.25
CA ARG A 590 -9.21 33.20 -17.09
C ARG A 590 -8.41 33.51 -15.81
N VAL A 591 -9.13 34.11 -14.84
CA VAL A 591 -8.63 34.42 -13.50
C VAL A 591 -9.17 33.39 -12.53
N VAL A 592 -8.29 32.72 -11.77
CA VAL A 592 -8.65 31.80 -10.71
C VAL A 592 -8.28 32.40 -9.36
N SER A 593 -9.25 32.45 -8.45
CA SER A 593 -9.11 33.01 -7.10
C SER A 593 -9.61 32.04 -6.03
N VAL A 594 -8.85 31.91 -4.94
CA VAL A 594 -9.23 31.07 -3.80
C VAL A 594 -9.83 31.94 -2.69
N GLY A 595 -11.09 31.68 -2.34
CA GLY A 595 -11.77 32.30 -1.20
C GLY A 595 -12.47 33.65 -1.48
N VAL A 596 -12.16 34.31 -2.59
CA VAL A 596 -12.75 35.62 -2.93
C VAL A 596 -13.30 35.62 -4.37
N PRO A 597 -14.55 36.04 -4.59
CA PRO A 597 -15.09 36.15 -5.94
C PRO A 597 -14.24 37.07 -6.82
N VAL A 598 -14.03 36.70 -8.09
CA VAL A 598 -13.22 37.50 -9.04
C VAL A 598 -13.84 38.89 -9.23
N LYS A 599 -15.18 39.02 -9.20
CA LYS A 599 -15.88 40.29 -9.26
C LYS A 599 -15.45 41.27 -8.15
N ASP A 600 -15.31 40.78 -6.92
CA ASP A 600 -14.89 41.60 -5.75
C ASP A 600 -13.44 42.08 -5.89
N LEU A 601 -12.59 41.27 -6.52
CA LEU A 601 -11.20 41.64 -6.84
C LEU A 601 -11.16 42.77 -7.87
N LEU A 602 -12.03 42.72 -8.88
CA LEU A 602 -12.10 43.73 -9.93
C LEU A 602 -12.72 45.06 -9.45
N GLU A 603 -13.65 45.00 -8.48
CA GLU A 603 -14.23 46.19 -7.87
C GLU A 603 -13.22 46.97 -7.02
N ASN A 604 -12.28 46.29 -6.38
CA ASN A 604 -11.25 46.92 -5.55
C ASN A 604 -9.87 46.26 -5.78
N PRO A 605 -9.25 46.40 -6.97
CA PRO A 605 -8.09 45.61 -7.40
C PRO A 605 -6.82 45.81 -6.56
N LYS A 606 -6.71 46.93 -5.82
CA LYS A 606 -5.53 47.27 -5.01
C LYS A 606 -5.73 47.11 -3.50
N LYS A 607 -6.78 46.43 -3.07
CA LYS A 607 -7.08 46.22 -1.66
C LYS A 607 -5.98 45.40 -0.99
N PRO A 608 -5.35 45.86 0.14
CA PRO A 608 -4.21 45.19 0.74
C PRO A 608 -4.49 43.73 1.22
N GLU A 609 -5.73 43.47 1.64
CA GLU A 609 -6.13 42.11 2.11
C GLU A 609 -6.03 41.03 1.04
N TRP A 610 -6.06 41.42 -0.25
CA TRP A 610 -5.92 40.47 -1.36
C TRP A 610 -4.53 39.84 -1.43
N ARG A 611 -3.52 40.39 -0.73
CA ARG A 611 -2.18 39.79 -0.64
C ARG A 611 -2.19 38.44 0.09
N ASN A 612 -3.21 38.19 0.90
CA ASN A 612 -3.37 36.97 1.69
C ASN A 612 -4.16 35.86 0.98
N ILE A 613 -4.41 36.01 -0.33
CA ILE A 613 -5.14 35.03 -1.12
C ILE A 613 -4.38 34.65 -2.40
N SER A 614 -4.65 33.45 -2.92
CA SER A 614 -4.10 33.02 -4.21
C SER A 614 -4.99 33.56 -5.35
N VAL A 615 -4.40 34.32 -6.25
CA VAL A 615 -5.04 34.82 -7.48
C VAL A 615 -4.08 34.65 -8.65
N GLU A 616 -4.46 33.85 -9.65
CA GLU A 616 -3.57 33.50 -10.75
C GLU A 616 -4.28 33.45 -12.09
N PHE A 617 -3.57 33.73 -13.19
CA PHE A 617 -4.04 33.37 -14.52
C PHE A 617 -3.91 31.87 -14.72
N CYS A 618 -5.02 31.17 -14.92
CA CYS A 618 -5.00 29.73 -15.08
C CYS A 618 -6.20 29.23 -15.92
N GLY A 619 -5.88 28.49 -16.98
CA GLY A 619 -6.86 27.80 -17.82
C GLY A 619 -7.14 26.36 -17.44
N GLY A 620 -6.59 25.89 -16.30
CA GLY A 620 -6.73 24.51 -15.86
C GLY A 620 -8.04 24.19 -15.14
N THR A 621 -8.22 22.95 -14.77
CA THR A 621 -9.39 22.49 -14.01
C THR A 621 -9.09 22.49 -12.51
N HIS A 622 -10.04 22.95 -11.72
CA HIS A 622 -9.90 23.16 -10.28
C HIS A 622 -11.02 22.50 -9.49
N VAL A 623 -10.78 22.28 -8.19
CA VAL A 623 -11.82 21.88 -7.24
C VAL A 623 -12.79 23.02 -7.00
N GLU A 624 -14.01 22.71 -6.60
CA GLU A 624 -15.00 23.73 -6.24
C GLU A 624 -14.68 24.39 -4.89
N GLN A 625 -14.10 23.59 -3.97
CA GLN A 625 -13.71 24.02 -2.63
C GLN A 625 -12.36 23.41 -2.27
N THR A 626 -11.54 24.15 -1.52
CA THR A 626 -10.18 23.71 -1.15
C THR A 626 -10.17 22.43 -0.29
N GLY A 627 -11.21 22.18 0.50
CA GLY A 627 -11.35 20.98 1.30
C GLY A 627 -11.38 19.68 0.49
N HIS A 628 -11.78 19.71 -0.78
CA HIS A 628 -11.74 18.54 -1.67
C HIS A 628 -10.32 18.01 -1.90
N ILE A 629 -9.28 18.83 -1.70
CA ILE A 629 -7.88 18.43 -1.79
C ILE A 629 -7.51 17.48 -0.66
N LYS A 630 -8.18 17.52 0.48
CA LYS A 630 -7.95 16.77 1.74
C LYS A 630 -6.63 17.17 2.40
N ASP A 631 -5.51 16.63 1.93
CA ASP A 631 -4.17 16.92 2.43
C ASP A 631 -3.18 17.16 1.29
N LEU A 632 -2.14 17.94 1.59
CA LEU A 632 -0.98 18.14 0.73
C LEU A 632 0.29 17.72 1.48
N VAL A 633 1.10 16.86 0.90
CA VAL A 633 2.34 16.34 1.48
C VAL A 633 3.51 16.56 0.54
N ILE A 634 4.54 17.26 0.99
CA ILE A 634 5.77 17.49 0.23
C ILE A 634 6.69 16.26 0.37
N VAL A 635 7.00 15.61 -0.75
CA VAL A 635 7.81 14.39 -0.79
C VAL A 635 9.23 14.61 -1.31
N GLU A 636 9.47 15.70 -2.03
CA GLU A 636 10.80 16.05 -2.55
C GLU A 636 10.98 17.57 -2.62
N GLU A 637 12.18 18.01 -2.28
CA GLU A 637 12.70 19.34 -2.56
C GLU A 637 14.11 19.20 -3.11
N SER A 638 14.37 19.73 -4.31
CA SER A 638 15.66 19.57 -4.98
C SER A 638 16.03 20.77 -5.87
N GLY A 639 17.32 20.95 -6.12
CA GLY A 639 17.81 21.94 -7.09
C GLY A 639 17.89 21.34 -8.48
N ILE A 640 17.31 22.00 -9.48
CA ILE A 640 17.35 21.55 -10.87
C ILE A 640 18.26 22.40 -11.76
N ALA A 641 18.47 23.66 -11.40
CA ALA A 641 19.40 24.58 -12.05
C ALA A 641 19.87 25.66 -11.04
N LYS A 642 20.86 26.46 -11.41
CA LYS A 642 21.31 27.57 -10.57
C LYS A 642 20.16 28.54 -10.29
N GLY A 643 19.76 28.67 -9.03
CA GLY A 643 18.68 29.55 -8.60
C GLY A 643 17.26 29.05 -8.95
N ILE A 644 17.10 27.77 -9.31
CA ILE A 644 15.80 27.15 -9.54
C ILE A 644 15.66 25.91 -8.69
N ARG A 645 14.57 25.85 -7.92
CA ARG A 645 14.23 24.75 -7.02
C ARG A 645 12.98 24.03 -7.53
N ARG A 646 12.86 22.77 -7.19
CA ARG A 646 11.72 21.92 -7.51
C ARG A 646 11.12 21.35 -6.24
N ILE A 647 9.80 21.43 -6.13
CA ILE A 647 9.02 20.67 -5.13
C ILE A 647 8.15 19.67 -5.88
N ILE A 648 8.08 18.45 -5.32
CA ILE A 648 7.08 17.44 -5.68
C ILE A 648 6.21 17.21 -4.45
N ALA A 649 4.90 17.29 -4.64
CA ALA A 649 3.93 17.05 -3.59
C ALA A 649 2.79 16.15 -4.10
N PHE A 650 2.15 15.48 -3.17
CA PHE A 650 0.96 14.67 -3.38
C PHE A 650 -0.23 15.30 -2.67
N THR A 651 -1.42 15.10 -3.22
CA THR A 651 -2.67 15.53 -2.58
C THR A 651 -3.64 14.36 -2.43
N GLY A 652 -4.69 14.55 -1.63
CA GLY A 652 -5.78 13.59 -1.50
C GLY A 652 -5.32 12.19 -1.09
N ASP A 653 -5.80 11.20 -1.80
CA ASP A 653 -5.54 9.79 -1.49
C ASP A 653 -4.04 9.42 -1.63
N ALA A 654 -3.34 10.01 -2.59
CA ALA A 654 -1.91 9.83 -2.76
C ALA A 654 -1.13 10.38 -1.55
N ALA A 655 -1.53 11.53 -1.00
CA ALA A 655 -0.95 12.08 0.23
C ALA A 655 -1.19 11.14 1.43
N HIS A 656 -2.40 10.62 1.57
CA HIS A 656 -2.73 9.67 2.64
C HIS A 656 -1.94 8.35 2.53
N GLN A 657 -1.70 7.86 1.32
CA GLN A 657 -0.87 6.67 1.11
C GLN A 657 0.57 6.91 1.56
N VAL A 658 1.14 8.04 1.18
CA VAL A 658 2.48 8.47 1.61
C VAL A 658 2.59 8.60 3.13
N GLN A 659 1.58 9.13 3.79
CA GLN A 659 1.52 9.24 5.25
C GLN A 659 1.44 7.86 5.92
N ARG A 660 0.70 6.92 5.36
CA ARG A 660 0.62 5.53 5.86
C ARG A 660 1.95 4.82 5.73
N GLU A 661 2.62 4.92 4.59
CA GLU A 661 3.96 4.35 4.39
C GLU A 661 4.96 4.92 5.39
N ALA A 662 4.92 6.23 5.63
CA ALA A 662 5.74 6.89 6.63
C ALA A 662 5.47 6.37 8.06
N THR A 663 4.21 6.17 8.42
CA THR A 663 3.81 5.64 9.73
C THR A 663 4.30 4.20 9.91
N GLU A 664 4.19 3.37 8.88
CA GLU A 664 4.67 1.98 8.94
C GLU A 664 6.20 1.91 9.08
N LEU A 665 6.94 2.72 8.34
CA LEU A 665 8.39 2.80 8.48
C LEU A 665 8.81 3.33 9.88
N ALA A 666 8.08 4.30 10.42
CA ALA A 666 8.30 4.78 11.79
C ALA A 666 8.10 3.65 12.81
N ARG A 667 7.03 2.88 12.68
CA ARG A 667 6.74 1.71 13.53
C ARG A 667 7.83 0.65 13.43
N GLN A 668 8.28 0.32 12.21
CA GLN A 668 9.39 -0.63 12.01
C GLN A 668 10.67 -0.13 12.70
N LEU A 669 10.97 1.16 12.56
CA LEU A 669 12.13 1.75 13.21
C LEU A 669 12.04 1.71 14.73
N ASP A 670 10.84 1.93 15.32
CA ASP A 670 10.60 1.83 16.77
C ASP A 670 10.83 0.40 17.27
N ILE A 671 10.36 -0.61 16.53
CA ILE A 671 10.59 -2.02 16.86
C ILE A 671 12.09 -2.33 16.87
N VAL A 672 12.80 -1.94 15.82
CA VAL A 672 14.25 -2.18 15.71
C VAL A 672 15.03 -1.42 16.78
N GLU A 673 14.61 -0.21 17.15
CA GLU A 673 15.22 0.55 18.24
C GLU A 673 15.13 -0.20 19.56
N ALA A 674 13.98 -0.81 19.86
CA ALA A 674 13.73 -1.55 21.11
C ALA A 674 14.51 -2.87 21.21
N LEU A 675 15.01 -3.44 20.10
CA LEU A 675 15.79 -4.66 20.14
C LEU A 675 17.10 -4.45 20.92
N PRO A 676 17.53 -5.46 21.71
CA PRO A 676 18.87 -5.46 22.30
C PRO A 676 19.94 -5.54 21.21
N TYR A 677 21.16 -5.11 21.52
CA TYR A 677 22.26 -5.22 20.57
C TYR A 677 22.53 -6.70 20.21
N SER A 678 22.43 -7.01 18.93
CA SER A 678 22.64 -8.37 18.39
C SER A 678 22.97 -8.26 16.89
N PRO A 679 23.49 -9.33 16.25
CA PRO A 679 23.66 -9.40 14.81
C PRO A 679 22.33 -9.22 14.05
N GLU A 680 21.22 -9.70 14.61
CA GLU A 680 19.87 -9.51 14.06
C GLU A 680 19.52 -8.02 14.03
N LYS A 681 19.75 -7.28 15.12
CA LYS A 681 19.53 -5.82 15.15
C LYS A 681 20.35 -5.09 14.09
N GLU A 682 21.59 -5.50 13.88
CA GLU A 682 22.44 -4.91 12.83
C GLU A 682 21.88 -5.16 11.43
N LYS A 683 21.33 -6.34 11.19
CA LYS A 683 20.67 -6.71 9.93
C LYS A 683 19.41 -5.89 9.73
N GLU A 684 18.52 -5.86 10.71
CA GLU A 684 17.26 -5.10 10.68
C GLU A 684 17.50 -3.60 10.44
N VAL A 685 18.50 -3.01 11.10
CA VAL A 685 18.87 -1.59 10.87
C VAL A 685 19.28 -1.35 9.41
N LYS A 686 20.02 -2.27 8.78
CA LYS A 686 20.37 -2.16 7.36
C LYS A 686 19.15 -2.29 6.45
N GLU A 687 18.24 -3.19 6.76
CA GLU A 687 17.00 -3.39 6.00
C GLU A 687 16.11 -2.15 6.07
N VAL A 688 15.89 -1.61 7.27
CA VAL A 688 15.14 -0.35 7.45
C VAL A 688 15.83 0.82 6.75
N GLN A 689 17.17 0.88 6.78
CA GLN A 689 17.94 1.92 6.07
C GLN A 689 17.71 1.84 4.55
N GLN A 690 17.70 0.63 4.00
CA GLN A 690 17.41 0.42 2.56
C GLN A 690 15.95 0.77 2.22
N ALA A 691 15.01 0.35 3.06
CA ALA A 691 13.59 0.68 2.90
C ALA A 691 13.37 2.20 2.92
N LEU A 692 13.91 2.90 3.92
CA LEU A 692 13.81 4.36 4.05
C LEU A 692 14.44 5.10 2.86
N SER A 693 15.53 4.58 2.31
CA SER A 693 16.20 5.19 1.15
C SER A 693 15.33 5.15 -0.11
N LYS A 694 14.55 4.08 -0.30
CA LYS A 694 13.69 3.84 -1.47
C LYS A 694 12.28 4.43 -1.30
N ALA A 695 11.85 4.67 -0.06
CA ALA A 695 10.49 5.10 0.24
C ALA A 695 10.19 6.50 -0.32
N THR A 696 8.99 6.64 -0.89
CA THR A 696 8.40 7.92 -1.28
C THR A 696 7.48 8.39 -0.16
N ILE A 697 8.03 9.06 0.83
CA ILE A 697 7.33 9.57 2.01
C ILE A 697 7.58 11.08 2.18
N SER A 698 6.83 11.71 3.09
CA SER A 698 7.03 13.13 3.43
C SER A 698 8.51 13.43 3.70
N THR A 699 9.01 14.50 3.07
CA THR A 699 10.39 14.98 3.28
C THR A 699 10.66 15.28 4.76
N LEU A 700 9.68 15.79 5.49
CA LEU A 700 9.76 16.09 6.91
C LEU A 700 9.92 14.81 7.73
N THR A 701 9.05 13.85 7.54
CA THR A 701 9.10 12.56 8.22
C THR A 701 10.37 11.77 7.85
N LYS A 702 10.78 11.82 6.58
CA LYS A 702 12.01 11.18 6.11
C LYS A 702 13.25 11.73 6.83
N ASP A 703 13.32 13.03 7.05
CA ASP A 703 14.40 13.68 7.83
C ASP A 703 14.39 13.23 9.30
N GLU A 704 13.22 13.19 9.92
CA GLU A 704 13.06 12.72 11.31
C GLU A 704 13.51 11.26 11.48
N LEU A 705 13.01 10.36 10.61
CA LEU A 705 13.36 8.94 10.63
C LEU A 705 14.84 8.71 10.34
N LYS A 706 15.43 9.49 9.42
CA LYS A 706 16.85 9.43 9.12
C LYS A 706 17.70 9.82 10.33
N LYS A 707 17.37 10.91 11.01
CA LYS A 707 18.07 11.35 12.23
C LYS A 707 18.00 10.28 13.33
N LYS A 708 16.87 9.61 13.48
CA LYS A 708 16.69 8.50 14.42
C LYS A 708 17.54 7.30 14.03
N LEU A 709 17.51 6.90 12.76
CA LEU A 709 18.32 5.82 12.22
C LEU A 709 19.81 6.08 12.35
N ASP A 710 20.29 7.29 12.06
CA ASP A 710 21.70 7.68 12.20
C ASP A 710 22.20 7.54 13.64
N LYS A 711 21.37 7.88 14.64
CA LYS A 711 21.68 7.64 16.06
C LYS A 711 21.84 6.15 16.37
N MET A 712 20.97 5.31 15.82
CA MET A 712 21.05 3.86 16.01
C MET A 712 22.29 3.26 15.34
N VAL A 713 22.61 3.66 14.12
CA VAL A 713 23.81 3.23 13.39
C VAL A 713 25.07 3.63 14.17
N LYS A 714 25.09 4.85 14.73
CA LYS A 714 26.19 5.31 15.58
C LYS A 714 26.33 4.46 16.85
N ALA A 715 25.23 4.18 17.54
CA ALA A 715 25.22 3.35 18.74
C ALA A 715 25.74 1.92 18.46
N ILE A 716 25.29 1.33 17.36
CA ILE A 716 25.78 0.02 16.88
C ILE A 716 27.29 0.06 16.61
N THR A 717 27.75 1.08 15.90
CA THR A 717 29.17 1.26 15.57
C THR A 717 30.03 1.42 16.83
N ASP A 718 29.53 2.16 17.80
CA ASP A 718 30.25 2.38 19.07
C ASP A 718 30.31 1.08 19.90
N GLU A 719 29.24 0.29 19.94
CA GLU A 719 29.21 -1.01 20.61
C GLU A 719 30.11 -2.04 19.92
N GLN A 720 30.13 -2.07 18.57
CA GLN A 720 31.06 -2.89 17.78
C GLN A 720 32.52 -2.55 18.13
N LYS A 721 32.86 -1.26 18.16
CA LYS A 721 34.22 -0.81 18.54
C LYS A 721 34.59 -1.22 19.97
N LYS A 722 33.62 -1.13 20.90
CA LYS A 722 33.81 -1.53 22.30
C LYS A 722 34.05 -3.03 22.41
N ARG A 723 33.23 -3.85 21.68
CA ARG A 723 33.40 -5.28 21.59
C ARG A 723 34.77 -5.66 20.99
N GLN A 724 35.15 -5.04 19.86
CA GLN A 724 36.44 -5.27 19.22
C GLN A 724 37.64 -4.96 20.17
N LYS A 725 37.53 -3.87 20.95
CA LYS A 725 38.58 -3.54 21.95
C LYS A 725 38.62 -4.56 23.09
N ALA A 726 37.48 -5.01 23.58
CA ALA A 726 37.40 -6.06 24.61
C ALA A 726 38.03 -7.38 24.12
N GLU A 727 37.68 -7.78 22.89
CA GLU A 727 38.25 -8.97 22.26
C GLU A 727 39.77 -8.83 22.05
N ALA A 728 40.26 -7.68 21.65
CA ALA A 728 41.70 -7.44 21.50
C ALA A 728 42.43 -7.61 22.83
N LYS A 729 41.85 -7.13 23.93
CA LYS A 729 42.39 -7.35 25.26
C LYS A 729 42.37 -8.84 25.65
N THR A 730 41.24 -9.50 25.47
CA THR A 730 41.06 -10.94 25.75
C THR A 730 42.07 -11.79 24.95
N ALA A 731 42.24 -11.45 23.66
CA ALA A 731 43.23 -12.13 22.81
C ALA A 731 44.66 -12.04 23.39
N LEU A 732 45.06 -10.83 23.75
CA LEU A 732 46.38 -10.59 24.31
C LEU A 732 46.55 -11.27 25.70
N ASP A 733 45.59 -11.12 26.59
CA ASP A 733 45.61 -11.71 27.93
C ASP A 733 45.69 -13.25 27.86
N THR A 734 44.97 -13.88 26.90
CA THR A 734 45.02 -15.34 26.70
C THR A 734 46.42 -15.83 26.33
N VAL A 735 47.06 -15.15 25.40
CA VAL A 735 48.41 -15.55 24.97
C VAL A 735 49.44 -15.24 26.02
N GLN A 736 49.32 -14.12 26.73
CA GLN A 736 50.21 -13.77 27.86
C GLN A 736 50.08 -14.76 29.02
N LYS A 737 48.86 -15.17 29.35
CA LYS A 737 48.63 -16.21 30.39
C LYS A 737 49.31 -17.53 30.05
N TYR A 738 49.18 -17.97 28.78
CA TYR A 738 49.85 -19.20 28.33
C TYR A 738 51.35 -19.13 28.55
N PHE A 739 52.01 -18.02 28.15
CA PHE A 739 53.45 -17.90 28.32
C PHE A 739 53.89 -17.69 29.78
N THR A 740 52.99 -17.18 30.63
CA THR A 740 53.24 -17.12 32.07
C THR A 740 53.20 -18.52 32.72
N GLU A 741 52.27 -19.32 32.31
CA GLU A 741 52.12 -20.72 32.78
C GLU A 741 53.18 -21.67 32.17
N ASN A 742 53.73 -21.33 31.01
CA ASN A 742 54.73 -22.08 30.26
C ASN A 742 55.95 -21.19 29.93
N PRO A 743 56.80 -20.84 30.89
CA PRO A 743 57.92 -19.91 30.70
C PRO A 743 58.95 -20.33 29.67
N ASP A 744 59.13 -21.63 29.46
CA ASP A 744 60.12 -22.18 28.53
C ASP A 744 59.54 -22.32 27.10
N ALA A 745 58.25 -22.11 26.91
CA ALA A 745 57.60 -22.23 25.60
C ALA A 745 58.13 -21.13 24.65
N LYS A 746 58.50 -21.53 23.42
CA LYS A 746 59.03 -20.64 22.40
C LYS A 746 57.95 -20.21 21.37
N ALA A 747 56.79 -20.84 21.39
CA ALA A 747 55.69 -20.52 20.55
C ALA A 747 54.32 -20.85 21.18
N TYR A 748 53.32 -20.12 20.76
CA TYR A 748 51.91 -20.38 21.03
C TYR A 748 51.16 -20.61 19.72
N VAL A 749 50.35 -21.66 19.64
CA VAL A 749 49.42 -21.95 18.54
C VAL A 749 48.04 -22.20 19.14
N GLY A 750 47.03 -21.47 18.74
CA GLY A 750 45.72 -21.72 19.29
C GLY A 750 44.62 -20.79 18.75
N GLN A 751 43.38 -21.29 18.92
CA GLN A 751 42.19 -20.48 18.71
C GLN A 751 41.95 -19.59 19.93
N LEU A 752 41.75 -18.34 19.71
CA LEU A 752 41.45 -17.35 20.73
C LEU A 752 39.93 -17.23 20.94
N PRO A 753 39.45 -16.98 22.16
CA PRO A 753 38.03 -16.79 22.44
C PRO A 753 37.54 -15.40 21.97
N ILE A 754 37.63 -15.16 20.67
CA ILE A 754 37.28 -13.92 20.01
C ILE A 754 36.56 -14.23 18.71
N SER A 755 35.75 -13.30 18.24
CA SER A 755 35.14 -13.35 16.91
C SER A 755 36.21 -13.32 15.78
N ALA A 756 35.80 -13.34 14.51
CA ALA A 756 36.71 -13.17 13.38
C ALA A 756 37.30 -11.76 13.30
N ASN A 757 37.85 -11.30 14.39
CA ASN A 757 38.36 -9.95 14.64
C ASN A 757 39.83 -9.84 14.24
N THR A 758 40.08 -9.47 13.00
CA THR A 758 41.45 -9.26 12.47
C THR A 758 42.24 -8.23 13.28
N LYS A 759 41.57 -7.22 13.85
CA LYS A 759 42.24 -6.19 14.64
C LYS A 759 42.80 -6.74 15.94
N ALA A 760 42.07 -7.63 16.62
CA ALA A 760 42.52 -8.32 17.83
C ALA A 760 43.78 -9.17 17.54
N LEU A 761 43.78 -9.92 16.42
CA LEU A 761 44.98 -10.66 16.00
C LEU A 761 46.15 -9.71 15.70
N THR A 762 45.91 -8.63 14.96
CA THR A 762 46.95 -7.66 14.59
C THR A 762 47.56 -7.01 15.82
N GLU A 763 46.77 -6.60 16.81
CA GLU A 763 47.26 -5.99 18.04
C GLU A 763 48.07 -6.98 18.89
N THR A 764 47.63 -8.24 18.99
CA THR A 764 48.35 -9.30 19.69
C THR A 764 49.69 -9.64 19.00
N ILE A 765 49.67 -9.81 17.67
CA ILE A 765 50.88 -10.02 16.84
C ILE A 765 51.84 -8.86 16.99
N LYS A 766 51.36 -7.63 16.97
CA LYS A 766 52.18 -6.43 17.17
C LYS A 766 52.82 -6.39 18.55
N HIS A 767 52.12 -6.83 19.57
CA HIS A 767 52.70 -6.91 20.95
C HIS A 767 53.92 -7.81 20.94
N TYR A 768 53.87 -9.05 20.41
CA TYR A 768 54.97 -9.97 20.36
C TYR A 768 56.10 -9.49 19.43
N SER A 769 55.77 -8.92 18.27
CA SER A 769 56.79 -8.43 17.33
C SER A 769 57.56 -7.20 17.86
N THR A 770 57.02 -6.48 18.83
CA THR A 770 57.67 -5.29 19.40
C THR A 770 58.23 -5.48 20.78
N LYS A 771 57.54 -6.18 21.69
CA LYS A 771 57.88 -6.28 23.12
C LYS A 771 58.44 -7.63 23.55
N ASP A 772 58.11 -8.70 22.84
CA ASP A 772 58.63 -10.07 23.13
C ASP A 772 59.04 -10.74 21.78
N LYS A 773 60.14 -10.25 21.25
CA LYS A 773 60.62 -10.63 19.93
C LYS A 773 61.15 -12.07 19.80
N GLU A 774 61.37 -12.74 20.90
CA GLU A 774 61.90 -14.13 20.87
C GLU A 774 60.81 -15.17 20.62
N ARG A 775 59.59 -14.89 21.16
CA ARG A 775 58.47 -15.84 21.11
C ARG A 775 57.67 -15.67 19.83
N SER A 776 57.18 -16.80 19.31
CA SER A 776 56.34 -16.87 18.11
C SER A 776 54.89 -17.08 18.46
N VAL A 777 53.97 -16.60 17.65
CA VAL A 777 52.54 -16.85 17.88
C VAL A 777 51.85 -17.18 16.56
N TYR A 778 50.96 -18.16 16.57
CA TYR A 778 50.00 -18.45 15.52
C TYR A 778 48.59 -18.42 16.10
N LEU A 779 47.80 -17.49 15.67
CA LEU A 779 46.51 -17.14 16.29
C LEU A 779 45.37 -17.37 15.32
N PHE A 780 44.27 -17.90 15.83
CA PHE A 780 43.00 -18.04 15.11
C PHE A 780 41.90 -17.33 15.85
N GLY A 781 40.97 -16.72 15.11
CA GLY A 781 39.74 -16.08 15.61
C GLY A 781 38.57 -16.47 14.75
N GLY A 782 37.35 -16.44 15.32
CA GLY A 782 36.12 -16.90 14.66
C GLY A 782 36.02 -18.43 14.60
N GLY A 783 35.17 -18.95 13.73
CA GLY A 783 34.94 -20.37 13.54
C GLY A 783 33.59 -20.67 12.91
N LYS A 784 33.12 -21.90 13.02
CA LYS A 784 31.90 -22.41 12.42
C LYS A 784 30.65 -21.59 12.86
N GLU A 785 30.56 -21.25 14.14
CA GLU A 785 29.41 -20.52 14.69
C GLU A 785 29.29 -19.11 14.14
N GLU A 786 30.44 -18.49 13.80
CA GLU A 786 30.49 -17.13 13.24
C GLU A 786 30.53 -17.11 11.71
N ASN A 787 30.55 -18.30 11.08
CA ASN A 787 30.70 -18.48 9.65
C ASN A 787 31.85 -17.65 9.02
N ALA A 788 32.91 -17.47 9.81
CA ALA A 788 34.09 -16.71 9.44
C ALA A 788 35.32 -17.16 10.24
N VAL A 789 36.48 -17.23 9.61
CA VAL A 789 37.74 -17.51 10.28
C VAL A 789 38.83 -16.53 9.85
N VAL A 790 39.55 -16.03 10.81
CA VAL A 790 40.77 -15.23 10.59
C VAL A 790 41.94 -15.88 11.27
N HIS A 791 43.10 -15.80 10.68
CA HIS A 791 44.32 -16.31 11.28
C HIS A 791 45.50 -15.36 11.06
N GLY A 792 46.48 -15.46 11.90
CA GLY A 792 47.69 -14.62 11.80
C GLY A 792 48.87 -15.22 12.56
N VAL A 793 50.07 -14.99 12.05
CA VAL A 793 51.32 -15.51 12.56
C VAL A 793 52.37 -14.43 12.73
N TYR A 794 53.13 -14.52 13.79
CA TYR A 794 54.39 -13.86 13.98
C TYR A 794 55.46 -14.89 14.29
N VAL A 795 56.57 -14.85 13.58
CA VAL A 795 57.75 -15.70 13.81
C VAL A 795 58.80 -14.91 14.56
N GLY A 796 59.02 -15.29 15.83
CA GLY A 796 60.02 -14.68 16.72
C GLY A 796 61.44 -15.09 16.35
N THR A 797 62.44 -14.35 16.86
CA THR A 797 63.85 -14.57 16.52
C THR A 797 64.32 -15.97 16.84
N HIS A 798 63.81 -16.69 17.84
CA HIS A 798 64.16 -18.07 18.14
C HIS A 798 63.80 -19.04 16.99
N LEU A 799 62.58 -18.97 16.44
CA LEU A 799 62.19 -19.85 15.34
C LEU A 799 62.79 -19.36 14.01
N ALA A 800 62.96 -18.08 13.83
CA ALA A 800 63.59 -17.49 12.63
C ALA A 800 65.03 -17.98 12.47
N SER A 801 65.79 -18.12 13.61
CA SER A 801 67.18 -18.64 13.59
C SER A 801 67.27 -20.10 13.17
N LYS A 802 66.14 -20.86 13.23
CA LYS A 802 65.98 -22.24 12.79
C LYS A 802 65.45 -22.32 11.34
N GLY A 803 65.37 -21.21 10.63
CA GLY A 803 64.89 -21.15 9.23
C GLY A 803 63.38 -21.21 9.09
N VAL A 804 62.61 -20.95 10.14
CA VAL A 804 61.13 -20.86 10.07
C VAL A 804 60.77 -19.49 9.54
N THR A 805 59.88 -19.43 8.53
CA THR A 805 59.34 -18.21 7.98
C THR A 805 57.83 -18.12 8.19
N ALA A 806 57.29 -16.93 8.37
CA ALA A 806 55.85 -16.70 8.52
C ALA A 806 55.08 -17.14 7.24
N GLU A 807 55.68 -17.03 6.09
CA GLU A 807 55.10 -17.49 4.81
C GLU A 807 54.92 -19.00 4.78
N ALA A 808 55.97 -19.77 5.09
CA ALA A 808 55.92 -21.23 5.07
C ALA A 808 54.90 -21.76 6.11
N TRP A 809 54.84 -21.15 7.30
CA TRP A 809 53.87 -21.53 8.34
C TRP A 809 52.46 -21.17 7.96
N ALA A 810 52.22 -19.96 7.45
CA ALA A 810 50.88 -19.53 7.04
C ALA A 810 50.32 -20.30 5.85
N SER A 811 51.18 -20.75 4.94
CA SER A 811 50.76 -21.51 3.75
C SER A 811 50.12 -22.85 4.11
N THR A 812 50.66 -23.54 5.12
CA THR A 812 50.10 -24.82 5.61
C THR A 812 48.68 -24.71 6.16
N VAL A 813 48.35 -23.55 6.72
CA VAL A 813 47.01 -23.27 7.26
C VAL A 813 46.08 -22.74 6.19
N SER A 814 46.56 -21.83 5.30
CA SER A 814 45.74 -21.21 4.28
C SER A 814 45.07 -22.21 3.34
N ASP A 815 45.75 -23.33 3.02
CA ASP A 815 45.22 -24.39 2.16
C ASP A 815 44.05 -25.15 2.86
N ILE A 816 44.06 -25.26 4.20
CA ILE A 816 43.07 -25.98 4.98
C ILE A 816 41.84 -25.13 5.22
N VAL A 817 42.03 -23.90 5.75
CA VAL A 817 40.92 -23.01 6.07
C VAL A 817 40.35 -22.31 4.81
N GLY A 818 40.97 -22.50 3.67
CA GLY A 818 40.60 -21.88 2.37
C GLY A 818 40.88 -20.39 2.37
N GLY A 819 41.65 -19.90 1.44
CA GLY A 819 41.97 -18.46 1.37
C GLY A 819 43.46 -18.21 1.14
N LYS A 820 43.85 -16.95 1.27
CA LYS A 820 45.27 -16.53 1.10
C LYS A 820 45.70 -15.72 2.32
N SER A 821 46.92 -15.95 2.78
CA SER A 821 47.55 -15.09 3.77
C SER A 821 48.44 -14.05 3.08
N GLY A 822 48.45 -12.82 3.62
CA GLY A 822 49.27 -11.71 3.14
C GLY A 822 50.10 -11.11 4.27
N GLY A 823 51.13 -10.34 3.93
CA GLY A 823 51.99 -9.67 4.87
C GLY A 823 53.46 -9.73 4.47
N LYS A 824 54.33 -9.15 5.28
CA LYS A 824 55.79 -9.20 5.11
C LYS A 824 56.41 -9.93 6.33
N GLU A 825 57.48 -10.66 6.09
CA GLU A 825 58.23 -11.27 7.20
C GLU A 825 58.57 -10.21 8.26
N PRO A 826 58.48 -10.55 9.53
CA PRO A 826 58.16 -11.89 10.10
C PRO A 826 56.70 -12.12 10.45
N THR A 827 55.74 -11.43 9.79
CA THR A 827 54.31 -11.52 10.07
C THR A 827 53.48 -11.82 8.85
N ARG A 828 52.44 -12.63 8.97
CA ARG A 828 51.38 -12.80 7.97
C ARG A 828 50.02 -12.95 8.61
N GLN A 829 48.98 -12.54 7.87
CA GLN A 829 47.60 -12.69 8.29
C GLN A 829 46.74 -13.11 7.11
N GLY A 830 45.64 -13.82 7.37
CA GLY A 830 44.71 -14.27 6.36
C GLY A 830 43.27 -14.41 6.86
N GLN A 831 42.36 -14.46 5.91
CA GLN A 831 40.99 -14.87 6.14
C GLN A 831 40.73 -16.17 5.42
N GLY A 832 40.09 -17.11 6.10
CA GLY A 832 39.68 -18.40 5.52
C GLY A 832 38.21 -18.35 5.05
N THR A 833 37.92 -19.12 4.00
CA THR A 833 36.59 -19.32 3.44
C THR A 833 35.91 -20.58 3.95
N LYS A 834 36.59 -21.37 4.81
CA LYS A 834 36.11 -22.62 5.40
C LYS A 834 36.19 -22.55 6.92
N PRO A 835 35.26 -21.81 7.56
CA PRO A 835 35.30 -21.65 9.02
C PRO A 835 35.11 -22.96 9.80
N GLU A 836 34.47 -23.96 9.19
CA GLU A 836 34.37 -25.33 9.76
C GLU A 836 35.69 -26.05 9.90
N ALA A 837 36.70 -25.64 9.13
CA ALA A 837 38.07 -26.24 9.16
C ALA A 837 39.02 -25.52 10.13
N THR A 838 38.55 -24.63 11.01
CA THR A 838 39.39 -23.89 11.96
C THR A 838 40.20 -24.81 12.86
N ASP A 839 39.59 -25.85 13.45
CA ASP A 839 40.25 -26.82 14.32
C ASP A 839 41.34 -27.59 13.58
N ASP A 840 41.11 -27.95 12.33
CA ASP A 840 42.08 -28.65 11.50
C ASP A 840 43.25 -27.72 11.12
N GLY A 841 42.95 -26.42 10.92
CA GLY A 841 43.98 -25.40 10.75
C GLY A 841 44.88 -25.23 11.97
N VAL A 842 44.32 -25.23 13.19
CA VAL A 842 45.08 -25.20 14.45
C VAL A 842 45.95 -26.41 14.58
N LYS A 843 45.40 -27.63 14.35
CA LYS A 843 46.17 -28.89 14.40
C LYS A 843 47.32 -28.89 13.40
N ALA A 844 47.06 -28.44 12.17
CA ALA A 844 48.12 -28.37 11.15
C ALA A 844 49.24 -27.40 11.52
N ALA A 845 48.87 -26.20 12.00
CA ALA A 845 49.86 -25.23 12.48
C ALA A 845 50.71 -25.77 13.64
N THR A 846 50.11 -26.51 14.57
CA THR A 846 50.78 -27.13 15.70
C THR A 846 51.69 -28.25 15.24
N LYS A 847 51.21 -29.17 14.41
CA LYS A 847 52.00 -30.29 13.88
C LYS A 847 53.20 -29.79 13.08
N TRP A 848 53.01 -28.80 12.21
CA TRP A 848 54.10 -28.22 11.43
C TRP A 848 55.16 -27.59 12.31
N LEU A 849 54.76 -26.90 13.40
CA LEU A 849 55.71 -26.33 14.37
C LEU A 849 56.51 -27.43 15.07
N GLU A 850 55.87 -28.50 15.54
CA GLU A 850 56.50 -29.62 16.23
C GLU A 850 57.55 -30.31 15.31
N GLU A 851 57.23 -30.48 14.05
CA GLU A 851 58.16 -31.05 13.08
C GLU A 851 59.43 -30.17 12.89
N LYS A 852 59.23 -28.82 12.85
CA LYS A 852 60.32 -27.86 12.73
C LYS A 852 61.16 -27.72 14.03
N LEU A 853 60.56 -27.91 15.17
CA LEU A 853 61.29 -27.90 16.48
C LEU A 853 62.14 -29.14 16.72
N LYS A 854 61.78 -30.29 16.10
CA LYS A 854 62.56 -31.52 16.14
C LYS A 854 63.83 -31.55 15.27
N LEU A 855 63.85 -30.62 14.28
CA LEU A 855 64.98 -30.35 13.44
C LEU A 855 65.89 -29.23 14.01
#